data_fb5b9cb2f90ab83ac8c8793fd4efc10f
#
_entry.id   fb5b9cb2f90ab83ac8c8793fd4efc10f
#
_cell.length_a   1.000
_cell.length_b   1.000
_cell.length_c   1.000
_cell.angle_alpha   90.00
_cell.angle_beta   90.00
_cell.angle_gamma   90.00
#
_symmetry.space_group_name_H-M   'P 1'
#
loop_
_entity.id
_entity.type
_entity.pdbx_description
1 polymer ?
#
loop_
_entity_poly.entity_id
_entity_poly.type
_entity_poly.pdbx_seq_one_letter_code
_entity_poly.pdbx_strand_id
1 'polypeptide(L)'
;MNELQPAAQGMQGEEKEEFISVMEIATLFIKHWKWILLGLIVALMVAFLYLRYTTPVYNVTANVVLKEEKNSRSMQMPGSFEELAMMGAVSNVENETYILRSRNIIRSVINRLNLHTSYIVEGRVKSMDLYTESPVIVDMAQADLDELHNNIELEVRMLEDAQRVEVKGLVAGISVDTTFSHLPALLMTKQGNISFTRREGVKPNYQQLYVTIQHPDAVIGTYRGNLTVAPASRTASVLNLSLNTPYPQKGRDFLNMLVEVYNNEAIEDKNQEARNTQKFIEERIAIIDRELSTAEQNVEQYKREEGLTDIQTDLQRDMQMGSSYEQQLVQVETQLNVVNSLNSYVNNPANQDKTIPANVGIEDPTLAATTSEYNRLLLEKQRLSQSMTEDNPAMKRINEQIAGLRQSIGTSISSVQQGLQIQRRDARNQANIFGGRVSAVPTQEREFMELSREQQIKASLFLMLLEKREENALALAAYANKAKVLDEAALEGKVSPRTMIVLLAALILGILLPAGIIYLMDMLQYRIRTRGDVDRITKVPVLGEIPKHDIDEQVAVQENETRAIDEAFRMLRTNLLLTLGADNKVVVFTSTVLGEGKSFVALNTAISLSLLNKKVLLMGMDLRIPRLKEYMNLKTHDGITSYLSGFEKDLDRLIVPSGITDNLFVLPSGAIPPNPAELMSRPTLDKAIAKLREDFDFILIDSAPSSQVTDTLILNRISDATVYVCRANYSSKGNLRFANEMMQQNRLKNMVLVVNDVDEFHHAYGYGYGRGYGYGYKDKKKKK
;
A
#
# COMPACT_ATOMS: atom_id res chain seq x y z
N MET A 1 -0.96 -46.44 -57.29
CA MET A 1 -2.37 -46.11 -57.50
C MET A 1 -2.65 -44.86 -56.72
N ASN A 2 -2.80 -43.80 -57.48
CA ASN A 2 -3.10 -42.46 -57.01
C ASN A 2 -4.49 -42.35 -56.45
N GLU A 3 -4.66 -41.63 -55.37
CA GLU A 3 -5.91 -40.92 -55.11
C GLU A 3 -5.63 -39.54 -54.55
N LEU A 4 -6.16 -38.58 -55.28
CA LEU A 4 -6.14 -37.15 -55.04
C LEU A 4 -6.97 -36.74 -53.84
N GLN A 5 -6.40 -35.95 -52.93
CA GLN A 5 -7.15 -35.15 -51.99
C GLN A 5 -7.24 -33.72 -52.54
N PRO A 6 -8.40 -33.06 -52.50
CA PRO A 6 -8.52 -31.65 -52.82
C PRO A 6 -8.16 -30.79 -51.63
N ALA A 7 -7.25 -29.86 -51.84
CA ALA A 7 -6.88 -28.82 -50.87
C ALA A 7 -8.02 -27.83 -50.66
N ALA A 8 -8.59 -27.81 -49.48
CA ALA A 8 -9.39 -26.71 -49.00
C ALA A 8 -8.43 -25.60 -48.47
N GLN A 9 -8.16 -24.59 -49.31
CA GLN A 9 -7.54 -23.34 -48.88
C GLN A 9 -8.60 -22.55 -48.07
N GLY A 10 -8.51 -22.62 -46.75
CA GLY A 10 -9.18 -21.70 -45.86
C GLY A 10 -8.56 -20.33 -46.02
N MET A 11 -9.37 -19.37 -46.46
CA MET A 11 -9.08 -17.95 -46.36
C MET A 11 -9.01 -17.58 -44.84
N GLN A 12 -7.81 -17.60 -44.29
CA GLN A 12 -7.52 -16.87 -43.06
C GLN A 12 -7.40 -15.38 -43.43
N GLY A 13 -8.43 -14.62 -43.14
CA GLY A 13 -8.31 -13.19 -43.09
C GLY A 13 -7.29 -12.85 -41.96
N GLU A 14 -6.12 -12.40 -42.37
CA GLU A 14 -5.22 -11.72 -41.43
C GLU A 14 -5.93 -10.46 -40.93
N GLU A 15 -6.52 -10.52 -39.72
CA GLU A 15 -6.74 -9.35 -38.89
C GLU A 15 -5.37 -8.74 -38.60
N LYS A 16 -4.97 -7.76 -39.40
CA LYS A 16 -3.86 -6.88 -39.04
C LYS A 16 -4.31 -6.16 -37.75
N GLU A 17 -3.76 -6.59 -36.64
CA GLU A 17 -3.80 -5.80 -35.41
C GLU A 17 -3.34 -4.37 -35.74
N GLU A 18 -4.24 -3.42 -35.62
CA GLU A 18 -3.98 -1.99 -35.82
C GLU A 18 -3.00 -1.54 -34.72
N PHE A 19 -1.70 -1.61 -34.98
CA PHE A 19 -0.71 -0.87 -34.19
C PHE A 19 -1.00 0.62 -34.37
N ILE A 20 -1.71 1.21 -33.43
CA ILE A 20 -1.92 2.66 -33.36
C ILE A 20 -0.52 3.28 -33.40
N SER A 21 -0.24 4.10 -34.39
CA SER A 21 1.06 4.74 -34.53
C SER A 21 1.34 5.62 -33.33
N VAL A 22 2.46 5.38 -32.62
CA VAL A 22 2.91 6.19 -31.49
C VAL A 22 2.88 7.69 -31.80
N MET A 23 3.11 8.03 -33.09
CA MET A 23 3.09 9.40 -33.62
C MET A 23 1.68 10.02 -33.58
N GLU A 24 0.63 9.22 -33.83
CA GLU A 24 -0.77 9.70 -33.78
C GLU A 24 -1.21 10.00 -32.36
N ILE A 25 -0.81 9.13 -31.41
CA ILE A 25 -1.05 9.36 -29.97
C ILE A 25 -0.33 10.62 -29.52
N ALA A 26 0.92 10.82 -29.95
CA ALA A 26 1.69 12.02 -29.62
C ALA A 26 1.02 13.31 -30.15
N THR A 27 0.55 13.30 -31.40
CA THR A 27 -0.15 14.46 -31.99
C THR A 27 -1.46 14.78 -31.31
N LEU A 28 -2.22 13.75 -30.85
CA LEU A 28 -3.44 13.92 -30.09
C LEU A 28 -3.16 14.66 -28.77
N PHE A 29 -2.10 14.25 -28.04
CA PHE A 29 -1.73 14.88 -26.77
C PHE A 29 -1.17 16.29 -26.97
N ILE A 30 -0.36 16.53 -28.00
CA ILE A 30 0.15 17.86 -28.37
C ILE A 30 -1.01 18.80 -28.69
N LYS A 31 -2.04 18.35 -29.39
CA LYS A 31 -3.23 19.17 -29.69
C LYS A 31 -3.98 19.59 -28.43
N HIS A 32 -4.00 18.72 -27.41
CA HIS A 32 -4.75 18.95 -26.18
C HIS A 32 -3.85 19.28 -24.96
N TRP A 33 -2.60 19.68 -25.17
CA TRP A 33 -1.61 19.90 -24.12
C TRP A 33 -2.10 20.84 -22.99
N LYS A 34 -2.99 21.82 -23.33
CA LYS A 34 -3.60 22.73 -22.36
C LYS A 34 -4.42 22.02 -21.27
N TRP A 35 -5.12 20.95 -21.65
CA TRP A 35 -5.90 20.14 -20.72
C TRP A 35 -5.01 19.27 -19.83
N ILE A 36 -3.91 18.77 -20.39
CA ILE A 36 -2.90 18.01 -19.63
C ILE A 36 -2.22 18.95 -18.63
N LEU A 37 -1.85 20.14 -19.05
CA LEU A 37 -1.26 21.16 -18.18
C LEU A 37 -2.23 21.57 -17.05
N LEU A 38 -3.50 21.79 -17.38
CA LEU A 38 -4.53 22.10 -16.38
C LEU A 38 -4.68 20.95 -15.38
N GLY A 39 -4.75 19.71 -15.85
CA GLY A 39 -4.81 18.53 -14.98
C GLY A 39 -3.61 18.40 -14.07
N LEU A 40 -2.41 18.68 -14.57
CA LEU A 40 -1.18 18.70 -13.77
C LEU A 40 -1.21 19.78 -12.69
N ILE A 41 -1.65 21.00 -13.02
CA ILE A 41 -1.77 22.10 -12.05
C ILE A 41 -2.77 21.74 -10.96
N VAL A 42 -3.94 21.18 -11.32
CA VAL A 42 -4.97 20.77 -10.37
C VAL A 42 -4.44 19.66 -9.46
N ALA A 43 -3.78 18.63 -10.03
CA ALA A 43 -3.21 17.53 -9.25
C ALA A 43 -2.13 18.00 -8.27
N LEU A 44 -1.23 18.91 -8.70
CA LEU A 44 -0.22 19.51 -7.83
C LEU A 44 -0.85 20.39 -6.74
N MET A 45 -1.91 21.12 -7.05
CA MET A 45 -2.65 21.92 -6.06
C MET A 45 -3.30 21.03 -5.00
N VAL A 46 -3.93 19.93 -5.41
CA VAL A 46 -4.52 18.95 -4.49
C VAL A 46 -3.43 18.29 -3.63
N ALA A 47 -2.29 17.90 -4.22
CA ALA A 47 -1.15 17.36 -3.49
C ALA A 47 -0.59 18.38 -2.49
N PHE A 48 -0.47 19.64 -2.87
CA PHE A 48 -0.03 20.72 -1.97
C PHE A 48 -1.01 20.90 -0.81
N LEU A 49 -2.32 20.94 -1.06
CA LEU A 49 -3.34 21.01 -0.01
C LEU A 49 -3.28 19.78 0.90
N TYR A 50 -3.17 18.58 0.34
CA TYR A 50 -3.00 17.36 1.10
C TYR A 50 -1.77 17.42 2.03
N LEU A 51 -0.60 17.80 1.51
CA LEU A 51 0.64 17.94 2.30
C LEU A 51 0.53 19.06 3.34
N ARG A 52 -0.24 20.11 3.05
CA ARG A 52 -0.44 21.24 3.96
C ARG A 52 -1.32 20.89 5.15
N TYR A 53 -2.38 20.10 4.92
CA TYR A 53 -3.37 19.78 5.97
C TYR A 53 -3.07 18.48 6.71
N THR A 54 -2.40 17.50 6.10
CA THR A 54 -2.06 16.24 6.75
C THR A 54 -1.01 16.45 7.84
N THR A 55 -1.25 15.88 9.03
CA THR A 55 -0.28 15.89 10.13
C THR A 55 0.92 15.01 9.79
N PRO A 56 2.15 15.54 9.90
CA PRO A 56 3.34 14.73 9.65
C PRO A 56 3.55 13.69 10.76
N VAL A 57 3.90 12.48 10.38
CA VAL A 57 4.32 11.42 11.31
C VAL A 57 5.81 11.24 11.17
N TYR A 58 6.48 11.22 12.30
CA TYR A 58 7.93 11.09 12.40
C TYR A 58 8.29 9.74 12.99
N ASN A 59 9.42 9.20 12.57
CA ASN A 59 10.03 8.04 13.20
C ASN A 59 11.06 8.50 14.23
N VAL A 60 10.92 7.99 15.45
CA VAL A 60 11.89 8.17 16.52
C VAL A 60 12.50 6.80 16.81
N THR A 61 13.82 6.72 16.84
CA THR A 61 14.55 5.45 17.04
C THR A 61 15.50 5.55 18.21
N ALA A 62 15.68 4.43 18.89
CA ALA A 62 16.69 4.23 19.93
C ALA A 62 17.32 2.85 19.78
N ASN A 63 18.62 2.74 20.05
CA ASN A 63 19.32 1.47 20.02
C ASN A 63 19.74 1.06 21.43
N VAL A 64 19.43 -0.17 21.80
CA VAL A 64 19.80 -0.73 23.10
C VAL A 64 20.52 -2.05 22.93
N VAL A 65 21.54 -2.27 23.73
CA VAL A 65 22.27 -3.55 23.81
C VAL A 65 21.76 -4.32 24.99
N LEU A 66 21.29 -5.54 24.75
CA LEU A 66 20.98 -6.48 25.81
C LEU A 66 22.29 -7.10 26.33
N LYS A 67 22.52 -6.97 27.62
CA LYS A 67 23.64 -7.69 28.26
C LYS A 67 23.21 -9.15 28.39
N GLU A 68 23.93 -10.03 27.72
CA GLU A 68 23.82 -11.46 27.97
C GLU A 68 24.30 -11.73 29.39
N GLU A 69 23.48 -12.31 30.22
CA GLU A 69 23.94 -12.93 31.46
C GLU A 69 24.82 -14.12 31.04
N LYS A 70 26.13 -13.85 30.94
CA LYS A 70 27.07 -14.96 30.93
C LYS A 70 26.90 -15.69 32.26
N ASN A 71 26.16 -16.79 32.20
CA ASN A 71 26.23 -17.76 33.29
C ASN A 71 27.72 -18.08 33.45
N SER A 72 28.31 -17.60 34.54
CA SER A 72 29.75 -17.68 34.85
C SER A 72 30.29 -19.10 35.01
N ARG A 73 29.53 -20.09 34.53
CA ARG A 73 29.82 -21.52 34.65
C ARG A 73 29.90 -22.27 33.31
N SER A 74 30.05 -21.59 32.17
CA SER A 74 30.48 -22.29 30.96
C SER A 74 31.99 -22.60 31.05
N MET A 75 32.35 -23.43 32.00
CA MET A 75 33.63 -24.13 31.99
C MET A 75 33.64 -25.06 30.79
N GLN A 76 34.55 -24.80 29.86
CA GLN A 76 35.16 -25.72 28.88
C GLN A 76 34.34 -27.01 28.59
N MET A 77 33.37 -26.93 27.69
CA MET A 77 32.85 -28.12 27.00
C MET A 77 33.34 -28.13 25.54
N PRO A 78 33.77 -29.28 25.02
CA PRO A 78 34.32 -29.36 23.67
C PRO A 78 33.23 -29.19 22.60
N GLY A 79 33.49 -28.37 21.63
CA GLY A 79 33.15 -28.22 20.21
C GLY A 79 31.76 -28.58 19.66
N SER A 80 30.92 -29.34 20.32
CA SER A 80 29.63 -29.79 19.76
C SER A 80 28.38 -29.14 20.36
N PHE A 81 28.57 -28.26 21.36
CA PHE A 81 27.46 -27.53 22.04
C PHE A 81 27.37 -26.04 21.69
N GLU A 82 28.32 -25.55 20.90
CA GLU A 82 28.34 -24.13 20.50
C GLU A 82 27.12 -23.74 19.63
N GLU A 83 26.65 -24.68 18.82
CA GLU A 83 25.47 -24.48 17.96
C GLU A 83 24.15 -24.45 18.77
N LEU A 84 24.07 -25.26 19.84
CA LEU A 84 22.93 -25.27 20.76
C LEU A 84 22.90 -24.01 21.66
N ALA A 85 24.06 -23.50 22.05
CA ALA A 85 24.21 -22.27 22.82
C ALA A 85 23.81 -21.03 21.96
N MET A 86 24.15 -21.03 20.67
CA MET A 86 23.70 -19.99 19.73
C MET A 86 22.19 -20.01 19.52
N MET A 87 21.54 -21.17 19.45
CA MET A 87 20.07 -21.25 19.38
C MET A 87 19.38 -20.74 20.65
N GLY A 88 19.98 -20.98 21.83
CA GLY A 88 19.47 -20.42 23.09
C GLY A 88 19.61 -18.90 23.20
N ALA A 89 20.67 -18.32 22.67
CA ALA A 89 20.89 -16.88 22.68
C ALA A 89 19.92 -16.14 21.76
N VAL A 90 19.60 -16.71 20.57
CA VAL A 90 18.62 -16.13 19.64
C VAL A 90 17.21 -16.13 20.23
N SER A 91 16.84 -17.20 20.93
CA SER A 91 15.50 -17.28 21.58
C SER A 91 15.35 -16.24 22.71
N ASN A 92 16.44 -15.90 23.41
CA ASN A 92 16.41 -14.88 24.45
C ASN A 92 16.16 -13.47 23.90
N VAL A 93 16.79 -13.09 22.79
CA VAL A 93 16.60 -11.75 22.18
C VAL A 93 15.17 -11.60 21.65
N GLU A 94 14.59 -12.65 21.03
CA GLU A 94 13.18 -12.60 20.59
C GLU A 94 12.23 -12.44 21.77
N ASN A 95 12.43 -13.17 22.86
CA ASN A 95 11.61 -13.03 24.06
C ASN A 95 11.66 -11.60 24.63
N GLU A 96 12.82 -10.97 24.66
CA GLU A 96 12.97 -9.60 25.13
C GLU A 96 12.23 -8.60 24.26
N THR A 97 12.10 -8.85 22.94
CA THR A 97 11.26 -8.00 22.06
C THR A 97 9.78 -8.05 22.47
N TYR A 98 9.28 -9.22 22.86
CA TYR A 98 7.90 -9.38 23.34
C TYR A 98 7.70 -8.70 24.71
N ILE A 99 8.68 -8.82 25.61
CA ILE A 99 8.63 -8.19 26.93
C ILE A 99 8.57 -6.66 26.79
N LEU A 100 9.45 -6.05 25.97
CA LEU A 100 9.44 -4.61 25.71
C LEU A 100 8.13 -4.11 25.08
N ARG A 101 7.40 -4.96 24.33
CA ARG A 101 6.09 -4.66 23.76
C ARG A 101 4.93 -5.11 24.63
N SER A 102 5.19 -5.56 25.84
CA SER A 102 4.14 -6.03 26.75
C SER A 102 3.23 -4.86 27.17
N ARG A 103 1.95 -5.17 27.44
CA ARG A 103 0.99 -4.17 27.93
C ARG A 103 1.42 -3.55 29.24
N ASN A 104 2.05 -4.32 30.13
CA ASN A 104 2.47 -3.86 31.44
C ASN A 104 3.56 -2.80 31.34
N ILE A 105 4.62 -3.07 30.60
CA ILE A 105 5.71 -2.10 30.40
C ILE A 105 5.17 -0.82 29.77
N ILE A 106 4.36 -0.95 28.69
CA ILE A 106 3.78 0.22 28.02
C ILE A 106 2.83 0.98 28.95
N ARG A 107 2.03 0.30 29.78
CA ARG A 107 1.18 0.93 30.79
C ARG A 107 2.01 1.70 31.80
N SER A 108 3.09 1.10 32.30
CA SER A 108 4.00 1.76 33.25
C SER A 108 4.63 3.02 32.65
N VAL A 109 5.01 2.98 31.35
CA VAL A 109 5.54 4.15 30.63
C VAL A 109 4.47 5.23 30.50
N ILE A 110 3.26 4.87 30.06
CA ILE A 110 2.14 5.80 29.87
C ILE A 110 1.80 6.50 31.18
N ASN A 111 1.75 5.74 32.27
CA ASN A 111 1.45 6.28 33.60
C ASN A 111 2.56 7.21 34.12
N ARG A 112 3.84 6.85 33.94
CA ARG A 112 4.96 7.71 34.38
C ARG A 112 5.08 9.01 33.60
N LEU A 113 4.71 8.99 32.31
CA LEU A 113 4.76 10.16 31.44
C LEU A 113 3.41 10.89 31.33
N ASN A 114 2.35 10.41 32.01
CA ASN A 114 0.98 10.92 31.93
C ASN A 114 0.47 11.06 30.49
N LEU A 115 0.76 10.06 29.63
CA LEU A 115 0.40 10.11 28.21
C LEU A 115 -1.09 9.86 27.94
N HIS A 116 -1.85 9.47 28.95
CA HIS A 116 -3.31 9.38 28.91
C HIS A 116 -3.97 10.76 28.78
N THR A 117 -3.26 11.83 29.13
CA THR A 117 -3.72 13.20 28.98
C THR A 117 -3.00 13.88 27.81
N SER A 118 -3.74 14.41 26.84
CA SER A 118 -3.22 15.18 25.72
C SER A 118 -3.67 16.64 25.78
N TYR A 119 -2.81 17.55 25.36
CA TYR A 119 -2.99 19.00 25.41
C TYR A 119 -2.92 19.59 24.01
N ILE A 120 -4.07 19.83 23.40
CA ILE A 120 -4.17 20.24 22.00
C ILE A 120 -4.52 21.73 21.93
N VAL A 121 -3.77 22.47 21.12
CA VAL A 121 -4.09 23.83 20.72
C VAL A 121 -4.46 23.85 19.25
N GLU A 122 -5.57 24.48 18.93
CA GLU A 122 -5.99 24.68 17.54
C GLU A 122 -5.17 25.81 16.92
N GLY A 123 -4.33 25.48 15.96
CA GLY A 123 -3.66 26.44 15.10
C GLY A 123 -4.52 26.77 13.87
N ARG A 124 -4.17 27.82 13.13
CA ARG A 124 -4.90 28.24 11.90
C ARG A 124 -4.97 27.16 10.82
N VAL A 125 -4.06 26.19 10.82
CA VAL A 125 -3.95 25.16 9.77
C VAL A 125 -3.85 23.77 10.36
N LYS A 126 -3.16 23.61 11.49
CA LYS A 126 -2.93 22.31 12.16
C LYS A 126 -3.07 22.51 13.66
N SER A 127 -3.67 21.54 14.32
CA SER A 127 -3.62 21.41 15.76
C SER A 127 -2.23 20.94 16.21
N MET A 128 -1.79 21.42 17.35
CA MET A 128 -0.48 21.12 17.94
C MET A 128 -0.69 20.59 19.37
N ASP A 129 -0.05 19.50 19.69
CA ASP A 129 -0.03 18.97 21.05
C ASP A 129 1.15 19.59 21.80
N LEU A 130 0.85 20.27 22.87
CA LEU A 130 1.84 21.00 23.68
C LEU A 130 2.66 20.10 24.59
N TYR A 131 2.12 18.93 24.99
CA TYR A 131 2.79 17.98 25.87
C TYR A 131 3.46 18.65 27.09
N THR A 132 4.81 18.77 27.06
CA THR A 132 5.58 19.42 28.13
C THR A 132 5.50 20.96 28.11
N GLU A 133 5.03 21.55 27.02
CA GLU A 133 4.87 23.01 26.88
C GLU A 133 3.49 23.51 27.33
N SER A 134 2.61 22.59 27.78
CA SER A 134 1.34 22.98 28.36
C SER A 134 1.55 23.76 29.66
N PRO A 135 0.93 24.92 29.84
CA PRO A 135 1.04 25.72 31.08
C PRO A 135 0.28 25.12 32.25
N VAL A 136 -0.65 24.19 31.99
CA VAL A 136 -1.44 23.48 33.00
C VAL A 136 -1.18 21.99 32.88
N ILE A 137 -1.01 21.31 34.01
CA ILE A 137 -1.01 19.87 34.14
C ILE A 137 -2.39 19.47 34.61
N VAL A 138 -3.03 18.59 33.85
CA VAL A 138 -4.32 17.99 34.21
C VAL A 138 -4.08 16.52 34.47
N ASP A 139 -4.39 16.07 35.68
CA ASP A 139 -4.11 14.71 36.11
C ASP A 139 -5.32 14.12 36.84
N MET A 140 -5.43 12.81 36.81
CA MET A 140 -6.49 12.03 37.42
C MET A 140 -5.90 10.83 38.15
N ALA A 141 -6.48 10.43 39.29
CA ALA A 141 -5.96 9.28 39.98
C ALA A 141 -6.03 7.99 39.16
N GLN A 142 -5.00 7.13 39.26
CA GLN A 142 -4.90 5.91 38.43
C GLN A 142 -6.13 5.00 38.56
N ALA A 143 -6.69 4.88 39.78
CA ALA A 143 -7.89 4.09 40.00
C ALA A 143 -9.11 4.62 39.23
N ASP A 144 -9.26 5.95 39.16
CA ASP A 144 -10.35 6.61 38.43
C ASP A 144 -10.12 6.51 36.91
N LEU A 145 -8.86 6.54 36.46
CA LEU A 145 -8.47 6.33 35.03
C LEU A 145 -8.79 4.92 34.55
N ASP A 146 -8.57 3.91 35.37
CA ASP A 146 -8.83 2.51 35.03
C ASP A 146 -10.35 2.19 34.98
N GLU A 147 -11.19 3.01 35.64
CA GLU A 147 -12.65 2.94 35.58
C GLU A 147 -13.29 3.85 34.50
N LEU A 148 -12.50 4.57 33.76
CA LEU A 148 -12.98 5.52 32.75
C LEU A 148 -13.66 4.81 31.59
N HIS A 149 -14.95 5.03 31.35
CA HIS A 149 -15.71 4.40 30.27
C HIS A 149 -15.67 5.19 28.96
N ASN A 150 -15.57 6.53 29.06
CA ASN A 150 -15.52 7.43 27.91
C ASN A 150 -14.41 8.46 28.10
N ASN A 151 -13.86 8.94 26.99
CA ASN A 151 -12.89 10.03 27.05
C ASN A 151 -13.51 11.26 27.70
N ILE A 152 -12.71 11.99 28.46
CA ILE A 152 -13.07 13.29 29.02
C ILE A 152 -12.44 14.36 28.14
N GLU A 153 -13.27 15.28 27.62
CA GLU A 153 -12.82 16.39 26.79
C GLU A 153 -13.13 17.69 27.51
N LEU A 154 -12.08 18.45 27.82
CA LEU A 154 -12.16 19.72 28.54
C LEU A 154 -11.54 20.84 27.68
N GLU A 155 -12.23 21.93 27.60
CA GLU A 155 -11.69 23.21 27.13
C GLU A 155 -11.19 23.98 28.34
N VAL A 156 -9.90 24.23 28.38
CA VAL A 156 -9.22 24.93 29.48
C VAL A 156 -8.73 26.28 28.97
N ARG A 157 -9.28 27.36 29.52
CA ARG A 157 -8.90 28.72 29.15
C ARG A 157 -8.20 29.40 30.33
N MET A 158 -6.97 29.87 30.08
CA MET A 158 -6.28 30.71 31.06
C MET A 158 -6.68 32.18 30.88
N LEU A 159 -7.09 32.80 31.97
CA LEU A 159 -7.44 34.23 31.97
C LEU A 159 -6.17 35.10 32.15
N GLU A 160 -6.29 36.42 31.90
CA GLU A 160 -5.15 37.34 31.75
C GLU A 160 -4.18 37.38 32.94
N ASP A 161 -4.65 37.08 34.13
CA ASP A 161 -3.82 37.06 35.36
C ASP A 161 -3.05 35.74 35.56
N ALA A 162 -3.17 34.77 34.62
CA ALA A 162 -2.54 33.45 34.66
C ALA A 162 -2.75 32.63 35.95
N GLN A 163 -3.63 33.09 36.82
CA GLN A 163 -4.00 32.41 38.06
C GLN A 163 -5.40 31.81 37.96
N ARG A 164 -6.28 32.43 37.20
CA ARG A 164 -7.65 31.95 37.00
C ARG A 164 -7.73 31.07 35.78
N VAL A 165 -8.43 29.96 35.90
CA VAL A 165 -8.62 28.97 34.85
C VAL A 165 -10.09 28.67 34.71
N GLU A 166 -10.63 28.94 33.54
CA GLU A 166 -11.99 28.53 33.15
C GLU A 166 -11.92 27.13 32.52
N VAL A 167 -12.73 26.21 32.98
CA VAL A 167 -12.80 24.83 32.51
C VAL A 167 -14.22 24.56 32.02
N LYS A 168 -14.36 24.25 30.75
CA LYS A 168 -15.62 23.84 30.11
C LYS A 168 -15.45 22.47 29.49
N GLY A 169 -16.50 21.65 29.51
CA GLY A 169 -16.44 20.36 28.84
C GLY A 169 -17.58 19.43 29.19
N LEU A 170 -17.47 18.21 28.74
CA LEU A 170 -18.45 17.17 28.97
C LEU A 170 -17.80 16.02 29.73
N VAL A 171 -18.25 15.76 30.95
CA VAL A 171 -17.78 14.64 31.77
C VAL A 171 -18.96 13.73 32.07
N ALA A 172 -18.93 12.49 31.62
CA ALA A 172 -20.05 11.53 31.81
C ALA A 172 -21.41 12.05 31.32
N GLY A 173 -21.42 12.84 30.22
CA GLY A 173 -22.66 13.44 29.69
C GLY A 173 -23.17 14.67 30.50
N ILE A 174 -22.43 15.10 31.51
CA ILE A 174 -22.75 16.30 32.31
C ILE A 174 -21.88 17.43 31.82
N SER A 175 -22.49 18.55 31.48
CA SER A 175 -21.77 19.79 31.12
C SER A 175 -21.13 20.37 32.36
N VAL A 176 -19.83 20.59 32.30
CA VAL A 176 -19.05 21.29 33.34
C VAL A 176 -18.70 22.68 32.77
N ASP A 177 -19.00 23.71 33.54
CA ASP A 177 -18.61 25.10 33.28
C ASP A 177 -18.21 25.72 34.64
N THR A 178 -16.92 25.77 34.87
CA THR A 178 -16.40 26.18 36.19
C THR A 178 -15.16 27.05 36.04
N THR A 179 -15.06 28.08 36.83
CA THR A 179 -13.89 28.96 36.89
C THR A 179 -13.19 28.82 38.21
N PHE A 180 -11.93 28.41 38.19
CA PHE A 180 -11.07 28.35 39.36
C PHE A 180 -10.33 29.67 39.56
N SER A 181 -10.33 30.17 40.79
CA SER A 181 -9.67 31.45 41.14
C SER A 181 -8.15 31.32 41.29
N HIS A 182 -7.63 30.14 41.54
CA HIS A 182 -6.20 29.83 41.69
C HIS A 182 -5.92 28.37 41.41
N LEU A 183 -4.69 28.06 41.07
CA LEU A 183 -4.14 26.71 40.93
C LEU A 183 -3.21 26.42 42.14
N PRO A 184 -3.13 25.18 42.63
CA PRO A 184 -3.82 23.97 42.18
C PRO A 184 -5.31 23.96 42.50
N ALA A 185 -6.13 23.38 41.64
CA ALA A 185 -7.57 23.22 41.76
C ALA A 185 -8.01 21.78 41.55
N LEU A 186 -9.14 21.39 42.11
CA LEU A 186 -9.70 20.05 42.00
C LEU A 186 -11.14 20.15 41.47
N LEU A 187 -11.41 19.46 40.38
CA LEU A 187 -12.74 19.28 39.82
C LEU A 187 -13.28 17.92 40.25
N MET A 188 -14.28 17.89 41.10
CA MET A 188 -14.95 16.66 41.53
C MET A 188 -15.98 16.26 40.46
N THR A 189 -15.84 15.07 39.91
CA THR A 189 -16.77 14.53 38.92
C THR A 189 -17.27 13.14 39.30
N LYS A 190 -18.30 12.66 38.62
CA LYS A 190 -18.82 11.29 38.87
C LYS A 190 -17.87 10.20 38.39
N GLN A 191 -16.91 10.53 37.51
CA GLN A 191 -15.91 9.59 36.97
C GLN A 191 -14.55 9.70 37.64
N GLY A 192 -14.48 10.44 38.75
CA GLY A 192 -13.26 10.65 39.51
C GLY A 192 -12.88 12.13 39.64
N ASN A 193 -11.83 12.37 40.35
CA ASN A 193 -11.34 13.71 40.65
C ASN A 193 -10.26 14.13 39.67
N ILE A 194 -10.46 15.27 39.02
CA ILE A 194 -9.50 15.84 38.03
C ILE A 194 -8.76 16.99 38.70
N SER A 195 -7.45 16.88 38.83
CA SER A 195 -6.59 17.92 39.37
C SER A 195 -6.00 18.80 38.27
N PHE A 196 -5.97 20.09 38.55
CA PHE A 196 -5.35 21.10 37.66
C PHE A 196 -4.21 21.75 38.44
N THR A 197 -3.00 21.65 37.90
CA THR A 197 -1.79 22.19 38.53
C THR A 197 -1.05 23.06 37.51
N ARG A 198 -0.50 24.17 37.96
CA ARG A 198 0.31 25.04 37.11
C ARG A 198 1.67 24.39 36.87
N ARG A 199 2.11 24.39 35.59
CA ARG A 199 3.47 23.98 35.27
C ARG A 199 4.42 25.17 35.44
N GLU A 200 5.41 25.00 36.30
CA GLU A 200 6.44 26.03 36.53
C GLU A 200 7.33 26.23 35.29
N GLY A 201 7.72 27.45 35.02
CA GLY A 201 8.62 27.81 33.92
C GLY A 201 7.97 27.92 32.52
N VAL A 202 6.71 27.52 32.37
CA VAL A 202 5.99 27.66 31.08
C VAL A 202 5.11 28.91 31.11
N LYS A 203 5.32 29.80 30.15
CA LYS A 203 4.45 30.98 29.98
C LYS A 203 3.16 30.60 29.26
N PRO A 204 1.99 31.12 29.66
CA PRO A 204 0.73 30.87 28.99
C PRO A 204 0.70 31.63 27.64
N ASN A 205 1.23 31.03 26.59
CA ASN A 205 1.23 31.62 25.25
C ASN A 205 -0.09 31.38 24.48
N TYR A 206 -0.97 30.53 25.05
CA TYR A 206 -2.21 30.12 24.41
C TYR A 206 -3.38 30.44 25.31
N GLN A 207 -4.41 31.07 24.77
CA GLN A 207 -5.60 31.44 25.51
C GLN A 207 -6.56 30.27 25.71
N GLN A 208 -6.55 29.29 24.83
CA GLN A 208 -7.49 28.17 24.82
C GLN A 208 -6.75 26.86 24.56
N LEU A 209 -7.00 25.86 25.39
CA LEU A 209 -6.35 24.58 25.39
C LEU A 209 -7.43 23.48 25.45
N TYR A 210 -7.41 22.54 24.54
CA TYR A 210 -8.24 21.34 24.58
C TYR A 210 -7.48 20.22 25.26
N VAL A 211 -8.01 19.77 26.39
CA VAL A 211 -7.42 18.68 27.17
C VAL A 211 -8.30 17.46 27.03
N THR A 212 -7.72 16.37 26.56
CA THR A 212 -8.42 15.08 26.44
C THR A 212 -7.76 14.06 27.35
N ILE A 213 -8.55 13.48 28.27
CA ILE A 213 -8.14 12.37 29.13
C ILE A 213 -8.75 11.10 28.54
N GLN A 214 -7.91 10.12 28.25
CA GLN A 214 -8.30 8.86 27.62
C GLN A 214 -8.08 7.68 28.57
N HIS A 215 -8.90 6.64 28.41
CA HIS A 215 -8.68 5.38 29.13
C HIS A 215 -7.28 4.82 28.79
N PRO A 216 -6.47 4.41 29.79
CA PRO A 216 -5.10 3.94 29.58
C PRO A 216 -4.99 2.85 28.52
N ASP A 217 -5.93 1.91 28.46
CA ASP A 217 -5.90 0.82 27.48
C ASP A 217 -6.02 1.25 26.02
N ALA A 218 -6.75 2.32 25.74
CA ALA A 218 -6.84 2.90 24.40
C ALA A 218 -5.49 3.51 23.97
N VAL A 219 -4.86 4.21 24.90
CA VAL A 219 -3.53 4.81 24.69
C VAL A 219 -2.47 3.71 24.53
N ILE A 220 -2.50 2.67 25.38
CA ILE A 220 -1.63 1.49 25.26
C ILE A 220 -1.76 0.87 23.85
N GLY A 221 -3.01 0.69 23.38
CA GLY A 221 -3.26 0.15 22.03
C GLY A 221 -2.59 0.97 20.94
N THR A 222 -2.68 2.30 21.03
CA THR A 222 -2.10 3.24 20.08
C THR A 222 -0.57 3.18 20.09
N TYR A 223 0.07 3.27 21.26
CA TYR A 223 1.52 3.21 21.36
C TYR A 223 2.07 1.84 20.95
N ARG A 224 1.42 0.74 21.39
CA ARG A 224 1.82 -0.62 21.02
C ARG A 224 1.73 -0.88 19.51
N GLY A 225 0.71 -0.32 18.85
CA GLY A 225 0.54 -0.44 17.40
C GLY A 225 1.61 0.31 16.61
N ASN A 226 2.08 1.43 17.14
CA ASN A 226 3.08 2.29 16.52
C ASN A 226 4.53 1.95 16.93
N LEU A 227 4.71 1.12 17.99
CA LEU A 227 6.01 0.68 18.49
C LEU A 227 6.47 -0.55 17.73
N THR A 228 7.62 -0.47 17.14
CA THR A 228 8.35 -1.59 16.55
C THR A 228 9.61 -1.85 17.35
N VAL A 229 9.80 -3.07 17.79
CA VAL A 229 11.01 -3.56 18.46
C VAL A 229 11.55 -4.70 17.63
N ALA A 230 12.76 -4.58 17.13
CA ALA A 230 13.36 -5.60 16.28
C ALA A 230 14.87 -5.72 16.57
N PRO A 231 15.45 -6.93 16.49
CA PRO A 231 16.88 -7.07 16.57
C PRO A 231 17.56 -6.42 15.35
N ALA A 232 18.69 -5.75 15.59
CA ALA A 232 19.46 -5.09 14.53
C ALA A 232 20.02 -6.10 13.51
N SER A 233 20.32 -7.32 13.94
CA SER A 233 20.64 -8.45 13.08
C SER A 233 20.28 -9.77 13.79
N ARG A 234 20.23 -10.88 13.05
CA ARG A 234 19.90 -12.20 13.61
C ARG A 234 20.84 -12.69 14.70
N THR A 235 22.05 -12.18 14.74
CA THR A 235 23.10 -12.61 15.68
C THR A 235 23.52 -11.53 16.65
N ALA A 236 22.93 -10.34 16.58
CA ALA A 236 23.31 -9.23 17.45
C ALA A 236 22.38 -9.12 18.66
N SER A 237 22.95 -8.95 19.84
CA SER A 237 22.24 -8.61 21.07
C SER A 237 21.80 -7.13 21.12
N VAL A 238 21.71 -6.48 19.95
CA VAL A 238 21.27 -5.08 19.81
C VAL A 238 19.82 -5.07 19.33
N LEU A 239 18.96 -4.36 20.06
CA LEU A 239 17.58 -4.08 19.67
C LEU A 239 17.45 -2.66 19.15
N ASN A 240 16.79 -2.53 18.01
CA ASN A 240 16.31 -1.25 17.48
C ASN A 240 14.87 -1.05 17.92
N LEU A 241 14.64 0.03 18.67
CA LEU A 241 13.33 0.49 19.11
C LEU A 241 12.91 1.62 18.18
N SER A 242 11.74 1.53 17.58
CA SER A 242 11.22 2.54 16.65
C SER A 242 9.77 2.86 16.97
N LEU A 243 9.46 4.14 17.07
CA LEU A 243 8.10 4.65 17.35
C LEU A 243 7.69 5.67 16.29
N ASN A 244 6.58 5.41 15.63
CA ASN A 244 5.97 6.35 14.70
C ASN A 244 4.99 7.27 15.46
N THR A 245 5.28 8.57 15.49
CA THR A 245 4.48 9.55 16.23
C THR A 245 4.41 10.89 15.51
N PRO A 246 3.29 11.62 15.59
CA PRO A 246 3.23 13.00 15.11
C PRO A 246 4.03 13.99 15.97
N TYR A 247 4.38 13.61 17.19
CA TYR A 247 5.05 14.46 18.18
C TYR A 247 6.40 13.86 18.57
N PRO A 248 7.50 14.28 17.95
CA PRO A 248 8.83 13.68 18.15
C PRO A 248 9.32 13.69 19.60
N GLN A 249 8.99 14.76 20.37
CA GLN A 249 9.39 14.84 21.77
C GLN A 249 8.71 13.76 22.62
N LYS A 250 7.39 13.55 22.45
CA LYS A 250 6.68 12.44 23.09
C LYS A 250 7.28 11.09 22.73
N GLY A 251 7.70 10.93 21.48
CA GLY A 251 8.35 9.69 21.01
C GLY A 251 9.69 9.44 21.69
N ARG A 252 10.50 10.48 21.83
CA ARG A 252 11.81 10.39 22.52
C ARG A 252 11.63 10.03 24.00
N ASP A 253 10.77 10.77 24.69
CA ASP A 253 10.53 10.54 26.09
C ASP A 253 9.93 9.14 26.33
N PHE A 254 9.02 8.69 25.44
CA PHE A 254 8.45 7.35 25.51
C PHE A 254 9.51 6.26 25.35
N LEU A 255 10.38 6.33 24.33
CA LEU A 255 11.39 5.30 24.10
C LEU A 255 12.45 5.29 25.21
N ASN A 256 12.89 6.44 25.70
CA ASN A 256 13.82 6.52 26.82
C ASN A 256 13.20 5.96 28.10
N MET A 257 11.97 6.34 28.41
CA MET A 257 11.23 5.82 29.57
C MET A 257 10.95 4.32 29.42
N LEU A 258 10.71 3.82 28.19
CA LEU A 258 10.49 2.40 27.94
C LEU A 258 11.72 1.57 28.36
N VAL A 259 12.91 2.02 28.01
CA VAL A 259 14.16 1.36 28.41
C VAL A 259 14.40 1.46 29.92
N GLU A 260 14.08 2.60 30.52
CA GLU A 260 14.18 2.80 31.96
C GLU A 260 13.23 1.87 32.72
N VAL A 261 11.94 1.83 32.34
CA VAL A 261 10.93 0.96 32.94
C VAL A 261 11.33 -0.51 32.81
N TYR A 262 11.76 -0.92 31.60
CA TYR A 262 12.25 -2.27 31.36
C TYR A 262 13.41 -2.66 32.30
N ASN A 263 14.41 -1.78 32.45
CA ASN A 263 15.53 -2.03 33.35
C ASN A 263 15.07 -2.11 34.82
N ASN A 264 14.19 -1.21 35.24
CA ASN A 264 13.68 -1.20 36.60
C ASN A 264 12.87 -2.47 36.93
N GLU A 265 12.00 -2.94 35.99
CA GLU A 265 11.29 -4.20 36.15
C GLU A 265 12.24 -5.40 36.20
N ALA A 266 13.24 -5.44 35.28
CA ALA A 266 14.23 -6.51 35.28
C ALA A 266 15.04 -6.57 36.59
N ILE A 267 15.39 -5.42 37.17
CA ILE A 267 16.06 -5.33 38.47
C ILE A 267 15.13 -5.80 39.59
N GLU A 268 13.86 -5.39 39.61
CA GLU A 268 12.92 -5.80 40.66
C GLU A 268 12.64 -7.31 40.59
N ASP A 269 12.52 -7.90 39.40
CA ASP A 269 12.36 -9.34 39.24
C ASP A 269 13.55 -10.11 39.83
N LYS A 270 14.77 -9.66 39.50
CA LYS A 270 15.99 -10.26 40.06
C LYS A 270 16.10 -10.08 41.58
N ASN A 271 15.74 -8.90 42.07
CA ASN A 271 15.67 -8.63 43.50
C ASN A 271 14.66 -9.55 44.19
N GLN A 272 13.51 -9.79 43.55
CA GLN A 272 12.50 -10.70 44.13
C GLN A 272 13.02 -12.15 44.17
N GLU A 273 13.67 -12.62 43.11
CA GLU A 273 14.32 -13.95 43.09
C GLU A 273 15.38 -14.05 44.18
N ALA A 274 16.24 -13.04 44.31
CA ALA A 274 17.32 -13.00 45.31
C ALA A 274 16.77 -12.93 46.75
N ARG A 275 15.71 -12.12 46.96
CA ARG A 275 15.04 -12.05 48.30
C ARG A 275 14.42 -13.41 48.69
N ASN A 276 13.79 -14.12 47.76
CA ASN A 276 13.23 -15.44 48.02
C ASN A 276 14.34 -16.45 48.33
N THR A 277 15.45 -16.38 47.58
CA THR A 277 16.64 -17.20 47.85
C THR A 277 17.27 -16.90 49.20
N GLN A 278 17.42 -15.61 49.54
CA GLN A 278 17.89 -15.17 50.83
C GLN A 278 17.05 -15.71 51.97
N LYS A 279 15.74 -15.57 51.87
CA LYS A 279 14.79 -16.06 52.89
C LYS A 279 14.90 -17.57 53.09
N PHE A 280 14.99 -18.31 52.00
CA PHE A 280 15.20 -19.77 52.07
C PHE A 280 16.49 -20.13 52.76
N ILE A 281 17.61 -19.47 52.42
CA ILE A 281 18.93 -19.71 53.01
C ILE A 281 18.91 -19.37 54.54
N GLU A 282 18.31 -18.22 54.89
CA GLU A 282 18.21 -17.78 56.28
C GLU A 282 17.39 -18.76 57.14
N GLU A 283 16.23 -19.21 56.64
CA GLU A 283 15.43 -20.23 57.27
C GLU A 283 16.19 -21.54 57.48
N ARG A 284 16.99 -21.90 56.48
CA ARG A 284 17.80 -23.13 56.52
C ARG A 284 18.98 -23.03 57.48
N ILE A 285 19.68 -21.89 57.48
CA ILE A 285 20.76 -21.60 58.47
C ILE A 285 20.23 -21.73 59.89
N ALA A 286 19.04 -21.14 60.22
CA ALA A 286 18.48 -21.20 61.52
C ALA A 286 18.13 -22.63 61.99
N ILE A 287 17.83 -23.54 61.06
CA ILE A 287 17.60 -24.95 61.37
C ILE A 287 18.93 -25.66 61.64
N ILE A 288 19.90 -25.50 60.75
CA ILE A 288 21.19 -26.16 60.81
C ILE A 288 22.00 -25.69 62.03
N ASP A 289 21.94 -24.41 62.35
CA ASP A 289 22.59 -23.84 63.55
C ASP A 289 22.14 -24.57 64.84
N ARG A 290 20.82 -24.80 64.99
CA ARG A 290 20.26 -25.55 66.10
C ARG A 290 20.70 -27.04 66.09
N GLU A 291 20.67 -27.64 64.89
CA GLU A 291 21.12 -29.05 64.76
C GLU A 291 22.65 -29.21 65.01
N LEU A 292 23.45 -28.24 64.57
CA LEU A 292 24.89 -28.21 64.86
C LEU A 292 25.17 -28.05 66.34
N SER A 293 24.52 -27.08 66.99
CA SER A 293 24.65 -26.90 68.43
C SER A 293 24.27 -28.16 69.22
N THR A 294 23.23 -28.91 68.77
CA THR A 294 22.86 -30.19 69.39
C THR A 294 23.93 -31.27 69.16
N ALA A 295 24.47 -31.34 67.95
CA ALA A 295 25.56 -32.29 67.63
C ALA A 295 26.86 -31.99 68.40
N GLU A 296 27.19 -30.70 68.56
CA GLU A 296 28.33 -30.24 69.38
C GLU A 296 28.17 -30.60 70.86
N GLN A 297 26.95 -30.38 71.39
CA GLN A 297 26.65 -30.79 72.77
C GLN A 297 26.73 -32.31 72.93
N ASN A 298 26.26 -33.10 71.98
CA ASN A 298 26.37 -34.56 72.02
C ASN A 298 27.83 -35.03 72.01
N VAL A 299 28.69 -34.42 71.16
CA VAL A 299 30.12 -34.70 71.11
C VAL A 299 30.81 -34.31 72.43
N GLU A 300 30.45 -33.11 73.00
CA GLU A 300 31.03 -32.67 74.29
C GLU A 300 30.59 -33.57 75.43
N GLN A 301 29.28 -33.94 75.47
CA GLN A 301 28.77 -34.85 76.53
C GLN A 301 29.46 -36.21 76.45
N TYR A 302 29.57 -36.77 75.29
CA TYR A 302 30.22 -38.04 75.10
C TYR A 302 31.69 -38.01 75.55
N LYS A 303 32.46 -36.94 75.19
CA LYS A 303 33.84 -36.74 75.68
C LYS A 303 33.95 -36.67 77.20
N ARG A 304 32.97 -36.03 77.85
CA ARG A 304 32.94 -35.92 79.33
C ARG A 304 32.61 -37.22 80.02
N GLU A 305 31.63 -37.97 79.49
CA GLU A 305 31.22 -39.25 80.12
C GLU A 305 32.25 -40.32 80.01
N GLU A 306 32.98 -40.38 78.88
CA GLU A 306 33.95 -41.45 78.63
C GLU A 306 35.43 -41.08 78.97
N GLY A 307 35.69 -39.84 79.37
CA GLY A 307 37.01 -39.41 79.82
C GLY A 307 38.12 -39.47 78.79
N LEU A 308 37.80 -39.37 77.53
CA LEU A 308 38.69 -39.62 76.39
C LEU A 308 39.76 -38.48 76.23
N THR A 309 41.02 -38.84 76.56
CA THR A 309 42.20 -38.07 76.21
C THR A 309 43.21 -38.99 75.54
N ASP A 310 43.41 -38.78 74.22
CA ASP A 310 44.50 -39.15 73.33
C ASP A 310 44.92 -40.64 73.22
N ILE A 311 44.69 -41.22 72.03
CA ILE A 311 45.27 -42.49 71.60
C ILE A 311 45.95 -42.19 70.27
N GLN A 312 47.29 -42.35 70.28
CA GLN A 312 48.10 -42.04 69.07
C GLN A 312 48.85 -43.21 68.48
N THR A 313 49.07 -43.16 67.24
CA THR A 313 50.18 -43.40 66.29
C THR A 313 50.02 -44.56 65.29
N ASP A 314 49.53 -45.75 65.61
CA ASP A 314 49.48 -46.84 64.59
C ASP A 314 48.19 -46.78 63.70
N LEU A 315 47.21 -46.06 64.17
CA LEU A 315 46.00 -45.73 63.43
C LEU A 315 46.17 -44.68 62.34
N GLN A 316 47.25 -43.91 62.38
CA GLN A 316 47.36 -42.72 61.54
C GLN A 316 47.29 -43.00 60.02
N ARG A 317 47.80 -44.15 59.58
CA ARG A 317 47.87 -44.45 58.17
C ARG A 317 46.53 -44.93 57.59
N ASP A 318 45.85 -45.84 58.31
CA ASP A 318 44.50 -46.30 57.89
C ASP A 318 43.44 -45.26 58.21
N MET A 319 43.63 -44.41 59.24
CA MET A 319 42.84 -43.23 59.54
C MET A 319 42.97 -42.19 58.43
N GLN A 320 44.14 -41.97 57.84
CA GLN A 320 44.32 -40.95 56.78
C GLN A 320 43.54 -41.31 55.50
N MET A 321 43.55 -42.58 55.14
CA MET A 321 42.78 -43.06 53.99
C MET A 321 41.28 -43.10 54.31
N GLY A 322 40.87 -43.55 55.50
CA GLY A 322 39.52 -43.51 55.98
C GLY A 322 38.97 -42.08 56.10
N SER A 323 39.81 -41.15 56.64
CA SER A 323 39.46 -39.72 56.73
C SER A 323 39.23 -39.05 55.36
N SER A 324 40.01 -39.45 54.34
CA SER A 324 39.81 -38.87 52.98
C SER A 324 38.43 -39.30 52.42
N TYR A 325 38.04 -40.59 52.59
CA TYR A 325 36.69 -41.05 52.17
C TYR A 325 35.58 -40.49 53.07
N GLU A 326 35.84 -40.28 54.36
CA GLU A 326 34.93 -39.59 55.23
C GLU A 326 34.70 -38.15 54.87
N GLN A 327 35.75 -37.38 54.51
CA GLN A 327 35.61 -36.06 53.97
C GLN A 327 34.78 -36.04 52.71
N GLN A 328 35.04 -36.98 51.81
CA GLN A 328 34.23 -37.15 50.60
C GLN A 328 32.78 -37.49 50.91
N LEU A 329 32.52 -38.37 51.88
CA LEU A 329 31.19 -38.70 52.36
C LEU A 329 30.47 -37.46 52.92
N VAL A 330 31.17 -36.66 53.80
CA VAL A 330 30.65 -35.43 54.35
C VAL A 330 30.26 -34.46 53.25
N GLN A 331 31.11 -34.31 52.23
CA GLN A 331 30.83 -33.46 51.09
C GLN A 331 29.54 -33.89 50.32
N VAL A 332 29.44 -35.17 50.00
CA VAL A 332 28.27 -35.72 49.27
C VAL A 332 27.01 -35.67 50.13
N GLU A 333 27.08 -35.97 51.43
CA GLU A 333 25.90 -35.86 52.31
C GLU A 333 25.46 -34.38 52.52
N THR A 334 26.41 -33.46 52.51
CA THR A 334 26.09 -32.03 52.52
C THR A 334 25.30 -31.63 51.24
N GLN A 335 25.79 -32.03 50.07
CA GLN A 335 25.06 -31.81 48.83
C GLN A 335 23.69 -32.47 48.80
N LEU A 336 23.59 -33.72 49.27
CA LEU A 336 22.34 -34.46 49.33
C LEU A 336 21.30 -33.77 50.23
N ASN A 337 21.71 -33.19 51.36
CA ASN A 337 20.83 -32.43 52.25
C ASN A 337 20.28 -31.17 51.56
N VAL A 338 21.13 -30.50 50.80
CA VAL A 338 20.68 -29.33 50.01
C VAL A 338 19.66 -29.74 48.93
N VAL A 339 19.96 -30.82 48.18
CA VAL A 339 19.03 -31.36 47.16
C VAL A 339 17.69 -31.77 47.80
N ASN A 340 17.72 -32.43 48.96
CA ASN A 340 16.50 -32.82 49.70
C ASN A 340 15.72 -31.60 50.15
N SER A 341 16.38 -30.56 50.61
CA SER A 341 15.73 -29.31 50.99
C SER A 341 15.08 -28.61 49.80
N LEU A 342 15.77 -28.58 48.69
CA LEU A 342 15.22 -28.01 47.43
C LEU A 342 14.03 -28.86 46.94
N ASN A 343 14.13 -30.20 47.00
CA ASN A 343 13.03 -31.09 46.68
C ASN A 343 11.78 -30.82 47.52
N SER A 344 11.98 -30.68 48.83
CA SER A 344 10.92 -30.32 49.79
C SER A 344 10.30 -28.97 49.47
N TYR A 345 11.10 -27.99 49.09
CA TYR A 345 10.64 -26.66 48.68
C TYR A 345 9.80 -26.71 47.39
N VAL A 346 10.28 -27.40 46.41
CA VAL A 346 9.63 -27.57 45.07
C VAL A 346 8.31 -28.33 45.23
N ASN A 347 8.25 -29.37 46.07
CA ASN A 347 7.05 -30.18 46.26
C ASN A 347 6.05 -29.61 47.25
N ASN A 348 6.37 -28.54 47.94
CA ASN A 348 5.46 -27.87 48.85
C ASN A 348 4.37 -27.11 48.08
N PRO A 349 3.07 -27.43 48.25
CA PRO A 349 1.98 -26.72 47.59
C PRO A 349 1.95 -25.22 47.90
N ALA A 350 2.39 -24.77 49.08
CA ALA A 350 2.46 -23.36 49.46
C ALA A 350 3.51 -22.55 48.64
N ASN A 351 4.38 -23.25 47.89
CA ASN A 351 5.41 -22.63 47.04
C ASN A 351 5.13 -22.83 45.53
N GLN A 352 3.91 -23.19 45.16
CA GLN A 352 3.59 -23.51 43.76
C GLN A 352 3.71 -22.29 42.84
N ASP A 353 3.38 -21.12 43.35
CA ASP A 353 3.44 -19.84 42.63
C ASP A 353 4.58 -18.94 43.12
N LYS A 354 5.63 -19.52 43.70
CA LYS A 354 6.83 -18.80 44.14
C LYS A 354 8.04 -19.23 43.28
N THR A 355 8.97 -18.29 43.14
CA THR A 355 10.24 -18.58 42.50
C THR A 355 11.01 -19.64 43.26
N ILE A 356 11.63 -20.56 42.52
CA ILE A 356 12.49 -21.60 43.08
C ILE A 356 13.88 -20.99 43.28
N PRO A 357 14.51 -21.18 44.43
CA PRO A 357 15.86 -20.70 44.66
C PRO A 357 16.84 -21.30 43.66
N ALA A 358 17.50 -20.45 42.83
CA ALA A 358 18.30 -20.92 41.72
C ALA A 358 19.76 -21.23 42.08
N ASN A 359 20.30 -20.59 43.14
CA ASN A 359 21.72 -20.73 43.50
C ASN A 359 21.90 -21.30 44.91
N VAL A 360 21.46 -22.51 45.11
CA VAL A 360 21.50 -23.17 46.42
C VAL A 360 22.70 -24.11 46.62
N GLY A 361 23.70 -24.06 45.71
CA GLY A 361 24.92 -24.85 45.83
C GLY A 361 24.85 -26.25 45.19
N ILE A 362 23.91 -26.49 44.32
CA ILE A 362 23.82 -27.72 43.52
C ILE A 362 24.54 -27.45 42.20
N GLU A 363 25.57 -28.25 41.90
CA GLU A 363 26.40 -28.09 40.69
C GLU A 363 25.82 -28.93 39.52
N ASP A 364 24.55 -28.67 39.18
CA ASP A 364 23.92 -29.30 38.01
C ASP A 364 23.48 -28.20 37.03
N PRO A 365 24.15 -28.08 35.86
CA PRO A 365 23.84 -27.05 34.87
C PRO A 365 22.41 -27.11 34.34
N THR A 366 21.88 -28.34 34.22
CA THR A 366 20.52 -28.60 33.69
C THR A 366 19.48 -28.12 34.68
N LEU A 367 19.66 -28.45 35.97
CA LEU A 367 18.77 -27.99 37.04
C LEU A 367 18.82 -26.46 37.16
N ALA A 368 20.01 -25.86 37.11
CA ALA A 368 20.19 -24.42 37.19
C ALA A 368 19.48 -23.69 36.03
N ALA A 369 19.69 -24.17 34.77
CA ALA A 369 19.05 -23.60 33.58
C ALA A 369 17.53 -23.72 33.62
N THR A 370 17.01 -24.93 33.98
CA THR A 370 15.57 -25.19 34.04
C THR A 370 14.89 -24.37 35.15
N THR A 371 15.57 -24.20 36.29
CA THR A 371 15.08 -23.38 37.40
C THR A 371 15.03 -21.90 37.00
N SER A 372 16.06 -21.41 36.34
CA SER A 372 16.10 -20.05 35.84
C SER A 372 14.96 -19.76 34.85
N GLU A 373 14.70 -20.66 33.92
CA GLU A 373 13.61 -20.56 32.95
C GLU A 373 12.24 -20.65 33.61
N TYR A 374 12.07 -21.56 34.58
CA TYR A 374 10.85 -21.62 35.40
C TYR A 374 10.58 -20.29 36.11
N ASN A 375 11.58 -19.72 36.77
CA ASN A 375 11.45 -18.46 37.50
C ASN A 375 11.09 -17.33 36.53
N ARG A 376 11.71 -17.27 35.37
CA ARG A 376 11.39 -16.31 34.31
C ARG A 376 9.92 -16.39 33.90
N LEU A 377 9.44 -17.59 33.57
CA LEU A 377 8.05 -17.78 33.16
C LEU A 377 7.05 -17.52 34.26
N LEU A 378 7.41 -17.82 35.50
CA LEU A 378 6.56 -17.52 36.66
C LEU A 378 6.38 -16.01 36.86
N LEU A 379 7.45 -15.26 36.76
CA LEU A 379 7.41 -13.79 36.82
C LEU A 379 6.61 -13.22 35.65
N GLU A 380 6.77 -13.78 34.44
CA GLU A 380 5.95 -13.42 33.30
C GLU A 380 4.46 -13.73 33.51
N LYS A 381 4.13 -14.90 34.08
CA LYS A 381 2.75 -15.23 34.51
C LYS A 381 2.20 -14.20 35.47
N GLN A 382 2.97 -13.81 36.49
CA GLN A 382 2.55 -12.79 37.45
C GLN A 382 2.26 -11.42 36.82
N ARG A 383 3.07 -11.03 35.83
CA ARG A 383 2.82 -9.79 35.06
C ARG A 383 1.55 -9.90 34.19
N LEU A 384 1.38 -11.00 33.51
CA LEU A 384 0.22 -11.20 32.66
C LEU A 384 -1.08 -11.35 33.45
N SER A 385 -1.05 -11.92 34.65
CA SER A 385 -2.22 -12.08 35.52
C SER A 385 -2.84 -10.74 35.97
N GLN A 386 -2.06 -9.65 35.94
CA GLN A 386 -2.57 -8.30 36.23
C GLN A 386 -3.42 -7.72 35.08
N SER A 387 -3.27 -8.27 33.87
CA SER A 387 -3.91 -7.71 32.66
C SER A 387 -4.76 -8.72 31.89
N MET A 388 -4.73 -10.01 32.26
CA MET A 388 -5.42 -11.09 31.56
C MET A 388 -6.06 -12.06 32.52
N THR A 389 -7.21 -12.62 32.14
CA THR A 389 -7.87 -13.70 32.88
C THR A 389 -7.19 -15.06 32.63
N GLU A 390 -7.36 -15.99 33.54
CA GLU A 390 -6.77 -17.34 33.42
C GLU A 390 -7.24 -18.12 32.20
N ASP A 391 -8.40 -17.78 31.64
CA ASP A 391 -8.93 -18.41 30.42
C ASP A 391 -8.27 -17.98 29.13
N ASN A 392 -7.43 -16.95 29.15
CA ASN A 392 -6.72 -16.48 27.97
C ASN A 392 -5.78 -17.59 27.43
N PRO A 393 -5.78 -17.87 26.10
CA PRO A 393 -4.91 -18.89 25.50
C PRO A 393 -3.41 -18.69 25.75
N ALA A 394 -2.98 -17.43 25.94
CA ALA A 394 -1.59 -17.12 26.29
C ALA A 394 -1.28 -17.55 27.73
N MET A 395 -2.20 -17.29 28.65
CA MET A 395 -2.08 -17.68 30.06
C MET A 395 -2.10 -19.21 30.21
N LYS A 396 -2.96 -19.90 29.47
CA LYS A 396 -2.99 -21.38 29.45
C LYS A 396 -1.67 -21.98 28.99
N ARG A 397 -1.09 -21.43 27.91
CA ARG A 397 0.23 -21.87 27.40
C ARG A 397 1.35 -21.66 28.40
N ILE A 398 1.39 -20.51 29.07
CA ILE A 398 2.39 -20.24 30.11
C ILE A 398 2.20 -21.16 31.29
N ASN A 399 0.97 -21.42 31.73
CA ASN A 399 0.68 -22.38 32.80
C ASN A 399 1.13 -23.81 32.44
N GLU A 400 0.91 -24.24 31.21
CA GLU A 400 1.38 -25.53 30.70
C GLU A 400 2.92 -25.61 30.68
N GLN A 401 3.58 -24.53 30.23
CA GLN A 401 5.04 -24.47 30.22
C GLN A 401 5.63 -24.49 31.64
N ILE A 402 5.05 -23.70 32.55
CA ILE A 402 5.43 -23.68 33.98
C ILE A 402 5.25 -25.07 34.60
N ALA A 403 4.12 -25.73 34.32
CA ALA A 403 3.88 -27.08 34.81
C ALA A 403 4.89 -28.09 34.25
N GLY A 404 5.19 -28.03 32.95
CA GLY A 404 6.19 -28.85 32.29
C GLY A 404 7.60 -28.63 32.86
N LEU A 405 8.00 -27.37 33.04
CA LEU A 405 9.30 -27.04 33.65
C LEU A 405 9.38 -27.48 35.10
N ARG A 406 8.32 -27.32 35.89
CA ARG A 406 8.28 -27.79 37.27
C ARG A 406 8.43 -29.32 37.35
N GLN A 407 7.78 -30.04 36.46
CA GLN A 407 7.97 -31.49 36.32
C GLN A 407 9.41 -31.84 35.93
N SER A 408 9.97 -31.10 34.98
CA SER A 408 11.37 -31.27 34.53
C SER A 408 12.35 -31.02 35.67
N ILE A 409 12.14 -29.96 36.46
CA ILE A 409 12.92 -29.63 37.67
C ILE A 409 12.83 -30.78 38.66
N GLY A 410 11.61 -31.28 38.92
CA GLY A 410 11.42 -32.44 39.82
C GLY A 410 12.20 -33.70 39.35
N THR A 411 12.16 -33.96 38.03
CA THR A 411 12.94 -35.08 37.44
C THR A 411 14.44 -34.85 37.56
N SER A 412 14.93 -33.63 37.28
CA SER A 412 16.36 -33.27 37.43
C SER A 412 16.81 -33.38 38.89
N ILE A 413 16.02 -32.87 39.83
CA ILE A 413 16.29 -33.02 41.26
C ILE A 413 16.41 -34.52 41.63
N SER A 414 15.46 -35.33 41.15
CA SER A 414 15.48 -36.78 41.42
C SER A 414 16.71 -37.47 40.82
N SER A 415 17.13 -37.08 39.61
CA SER A 415 18.34 -37.58 38.95
C SER A 415 19.60 -37.21 39.72
N VAL A 416 19.74 -35.95 40.13
CA VAL A 416 20.85 -35.49 40.95
C VAL A 416 20.89 -36.23 42.30
N GLN A 417 19.71 -36.38 42.95
CA GLN A 417 19.56 -37.10 44.20
C GLN A 417 20.02 -38.57 44.08
N GLN A 418 19.64 -39.27 42.99
CA GLN A 418 20.09 -40.62 42.71
C GLN A 418 21.61 -40.70 42.49
N GLY A 419 22.18 -39.76 41.70
CA GLY A 419 23.63 -39.69 41.49
C GLY A 419 24.40 -39.52 42.78
N LEU A 420 23.96 -38.56 43.64
CA LEU A 420 24.55 -38.33 44.97
C LEU A 420 24.36 -39.52 45.91
N GLN A 421 23.23 -40.23 45.85
CA GLN A 421 23.02 -41.46 46.63
C GLN A 421 23.98 -42.58 46.25
N ILE A 422 24.29 -42.73 44.94
CA ILE A 422 25.28 -43.67 44.46
C ILE A 422 26.67 -43.32 45.00
N GLN A 423 27.08 -42.03 44.87
CA GLN A 423 28.37 -41.56 45.36
C GLN A 423 28.47 -41.71 46.89
N ARG A 424 27.39 -41.38 47.62
CA ARG A 424 27.34 -41.61 49.09
C ARG A 424 27.58 -43.08 49.41
N ARG A 425 26.88 -44.01 48.71
CA ARG A 425 27.01 -45.43 48.94
C ARG A 425 28.47 -45.92 48.68
N ASP A 426 29.07 -45.45 47.61
CA ASP A 426 30.45 -45.84 47.25
C ASP A 426 31.45 -45.27 48.26
N ALA A 427 31.37 -43.99 48.60
CA ALA A 427 32.23 -43.37 49.63
C ALA A 427 32.01 -44.08 50.99
N ARG A 428 30.78 -44.41 51.36
CA ARG A 428 30.47 -45.12 52.59
C ARG A 428 31.04 -46.53 52.61
N ASN A 429 30.96 -47.26 51.48
CA ASN A 429 31.53 -48.59 51.36
C ASN A 429 33.04 -48.57 51.53
N GLN A 430 33.71 -47.59 50.94
CA GLN A 430 35.17 -47.39 51.12
C GLN A 430 35.52 -47.01 52.54
N ALA A 431 34.79 -46.07 53.12
CA ALA A 431 34.95 -45.67 54.53
C ALA A 431 34.75 -46.89 55.47
N ASN A 432 33.74 -47.78 55.20
CA ASN A 432 33.48 -48.97 56.00
C ASN A 432 34.59 -50.01 55.85
N ILE A 433 35.23 -50.17 54.67
CA ILE A 433 36.38 -51.08 54.45
C ILE A 433 37.56 -50.62 55.32
N PHE A 434 37.89 -49.31 55.31
CA PHE A 434 38.93 -48.76 56.16
C PHE A 434 38.51 -48.75 57.64
N GLY A 435 37.27 -48.40 57.97
CA GLY A 435 36.70 -48.47 59.31
C GLY A 435 36.67 -49.90 59.89
N GLY A 436 36.41 -50.96 59.02
CA GLY A 436 36.53 -52.37 59.41
C GLY A 436 37.93 -52.80 59.84
N ARG A 437 38.95 -52.17 59.26
CA ARG A 437 40.37 -52.39 59.68
C ARG A 437 40.70 -51.68 60.99
N VAL A 438 40.02 -50.56 61.21
CA VAL A 438 40.10 -49.79 62.48
C VAL A 438 39.23 -50.43 63.56
N SER A 439 38.31 -51.34 63.24
CA SER A 439 37.33 -51.97 64.17
C SER A 439 37.95 -53.02 65.15
N ALA A 440 39.24 -53.12 65.20
CA ALA A 440 39.91 -53.75 66.37
C ALA A 440 39.96 -52.80 67.61
N VAL A 441 39.50 -51.51 67.43
CA VAL A 441 39.47 -50.49 68.49
C VAL A 441 38.15 -50.49 69.24
N PRO A 442 38.11 -50.13 70.53
CA PRO A 442 36.96 -50.23 71.40
C PRO A 442 35.71 -49.51 70.88
N THR A 443 34.55 -50.00 71.26
CA THR A 443 33.23 -49.53 70.88
C THR A 443 33.05 -47.98 71.05
N GLN A 444 33.71 -47.46 72.09
CA GLN A 444 33.75 -46.01 72.45
C GLN A 444 34.30 -45.10 71.37
N GLU A 445 35.33 -45.56 70.64
CA GLU A 445 35.97 -44.74 69.58
C GLU A 445 35.11 -44.70 68.31
N ARG A 446 34.37 -45.76 68.02
CA ARG A 446 33.43 -45.83 66.94
C ARG A 446 32.22 -44.89 67.13
N GLU A 447 31.64 -44.84 68.34
CA GLU A 447 30.56 -43.95 68.70
C GLU A 447 31.00 -42.49 68.65
N PHE A 448 32.21 -42.21 69.15
CA PHE A 448 32.79 -40.87 69.04
C PHE A 448 32.99 -40.42 67.58
N MET A 449 33.47 -41.32 66.70
CA MET A 449 33.62 -41.02 65.29
C MET A 449 32.30 -40.78 64.60
N GLU A 450 31.22 -41.49 64.95
CA GLU A 450 29.88 -41.28 64.41
C GLU A 450 29.31 -39.93 64.82
N LEU A 451 29.41 -39.54 66.08
CA LEU A 451 29.00 -38.22 66.58
C LEU A 451 29.85 -37.11 66.00
N SER A 452 31.16 -37.31 65.87
CA SER A 452 32.07 -36.32 65.26
C SER A 452 31.79 -36.14 63.78
N ARG A 453 31.42 -37.20 63.01
CA ARG A 453 31.02 -37.13 61.64
C ARG A 453 29.73 -36.32 61.46
N GLU A 454 28.74 -36.60 62.33
CA GLU A 454 27.47 -35.85 62.29
C GLU A 454 27.73 -34.38 62.55
N GLN A 455 28.52 -34.00 63.54
CA GLN A 455 28.90 -32.62 63.83
C GLN A 455 29.63 -31.99 62.62
N GLN A 456 30.58 -32.72 62.02
CA GLN A 456 31.37 -32.22 60.87
C GLN A 456 30.51 -32.02 59.62
N ILE A 457 29.51 -32.93 59.35
CA ILE A 457 28.56 -32.75 58.24
C ILE A 457 27.75 -31.48 58.46
N LYS A 458 27.21 -31.27 59.70
CA LYS A 458 26.37 -30.08 60.00
C LYS A 458 27.21 -28.80 59.97
N ALA A 459 28.44 -28.83 60.46
CA ALA A 459 29.36 -27.67 60.40
C ALA A 459 29.67 -27.30 58.93
N SER A 460 29.96 -28.33 58.08
CA SER A 460 30.23 -28.10 56.65
C SER A 460 29.02 -27.54 55.92
N LEU A 461 27.84 -28.04 56.23
CA LEU A 461 26.57 -27.52 55.63
C LEU A 461 26.30 -26.11 56.11
N PHE A 462 26.52 -25.77 57.38
CA PHE A 462 26.40 -24.44 57.92
C PHE A 462 27.32 -23.45 57.23
N LEU A 463 28.61 -23.77 57.07
CA LEU A 463 29.55 -22.96 56.35
C LEU A 463 29.19 -22.74 54.88
N MET A 464 28.75 -23.81 54.20
CA MET A 464 28.30 -23.72 52.81
C MET A 464 27.07 -22.78 52.67
N LEU A 465 26.09 -22.87 53.58
CA LEU A 465 24.94 -21.98 53.58
C LEU A 465 25.32 -20.52 53.87
N LEU A 466 26.28 -20.28 54.75
CA LEU A 466 26.85 -18.93 54.97
C LEU A 466 27.49 -18.38 53.71
N GLU A 467 28.34 -19.20 53.02
CA GLU A 467 28.93 -18.82 51.75
C GLU A 467 27.90 -18.47 50.71
N LYS A 468 26.84 -19.28 50.58
CA LYS A 468 25.75 -19.01 49.63
C LYS A 468 24.93 -17.79 50.03
N ARG A 469 24.76 -17.49 51.29
CA ARG A 469 24.15 -16.23 51.76
C ARG A 469 24.93 -15.01 51.30
N GLU A 470 26.27 -15.02 51.49
CA GLU A 470 27.12 -13.92 51.09
C GLU A 470 27.19 -13.79 49.54
N GLU A 471 27.25 -14.91 48.83
CA GLU A 471 27.15 -14.91 47.34
C GLU A 471 25.86 -14.27 46.83
N ASN A 472 24.71 -14.65 47.45
CA ASN A 472 23.44 -14.07 47.11
C ASN A 472 23.34 -12.57 47.50
N ALA A 473 23.94 -12.15 48.59
CA ALA A 473 23.95 -10.75 49.02
C ALA A 473 24.80 -9.92 48.05
N LEU A 474 25.96 -10.46 47.59
CA LEU A 474 26.77 -9.82 46.56
C LEU A 474 26.05 -9.73 45.23
N ALA A 475 25.31 -10.77 44.85
CA ALA A 475 24.52 -10.75 43.63
C ALA A 475 23.43 -9.64 43.69
N LEU A 476 22.75 -9.50 44.83
CA LEU A 476 21.75 -8.45 45.07
C LEU A 476 22.35 -7.03 44.93
N ALA A 477 23.58 -6.83 45.41
CA ALA A 477 24.30 -5.54 45.31
C ALA A 477 24.87 -5.24 43.92
N ALA A 478 25.09 -6.28 43.10
CA ALA A 478 25.80 -6.17 41.83
C ALA A 478 24.89 -6.08 40.60
N TYR A 479 23.55 -6.13 40.77
CA TYR A 479 22.64 -6.08 39.63
C TYR A 479 22.79 -4.78 38.84
N ALA A 480 23.13 -4.91 37.55
CA ALA A 480 23.24 -3.83 36.59
C ALA A 480 22.08 -3.87 35.61
N ASN A 481 21.82 -2.73 34.98
CA ASN A 481 20.84 -2.62 33.91
C ASN A 481 21.01 -3.73 32.87
N LYS A 482 19.93 -4.43 32.55
CA LYS A 482 19.86 -5.50 31.56
C LYS A 482 20.01 -4.96 30.13
N ALA A 483 19.36 -3.83 29.86
CA ALA A 483 19.51 -3.09 28.62
C ALA A 483 20.39 -1.86 28.83
N LYS A 484 21.50 -1.76 28.06
CA LYS A 484 22.33 -0.58 28.01
C LYS A 484 21.96 0.24 26.78
N VAL A 485 21.63 1.51 26.99
CA VAL A 485 21.38 2.45 25.89
C VAL A 485 22.69 2.60 25.09
N LEU A 486 22.64 2.30 23.80
CA LEU A 486 23.71 2.55 22.86
C LEU A 486 23.54 3.94 22.25
N ASP A 487 22.33 4.19 21.71
CA ASP A 487 21.94 5.49 21.21
C ASP A 487 20.62 5.89 21.87
N GLU A 488 20.61 7.09 22.46
CA GLU A 488 19.39 7.67 23.02
C GLU A 488 18.35 7.91 21.93
N ALA A 489 17.09 8.00 22.32
CA ALA A 489 15.99 8.21 21.40
C ALA A 489 16.17 9.49 20.58
N ALA A 490 16.32 9.37 19.28
CA ALA A 490 16.56 10.45 18.35
C ALA A 490 15.53 10.44 17.21
N LEU A 491 15.30 11.63 16.62
CA LEU A 491 14.49 11.78 15.45
C LEU A 491 15.25 11.28 14.22
N GLU A 492 14.79 10.20 13.59
CA GLU A 492 15.40 9.69 12.36
C GLU A 492 14.88 10.44 11.12
N GLY A 493 13.58 10.74 11.09
CA GLY A 493 13.01 11.50 9.99
C GLY A 493 11.49 11.43 9.89
N LYS A 494 10.97 12.09 8.83
CA LYS A 494 9.54 12.08 8.52
C LYS A 494 9.19 10.84 7.70
N VAL A 495 8.25 10.04 8.21
CA VAL A 495 7.77 8.80 7.55
C VAL A 495 6.56 9.05 6.66
N SER A 496 5.62 9.89 7.11
CA SER A 496 4.36 10.15 6.41
C SER A 496 3.93 11.63 6.58
N PRO A 497 3.32 12.23 5.57
CA PRO A 497 3.30 11.79 4.19
C PRO A 497 4.70 11.92 3.54
N ARG A 498 5.10 10.94 2.74
CA ARG A 498 6.36 10.99 1.96
C ARG A 498 6.18 12.00 0.83
N THR A 499 6.71 13.20 1.00
CA THR A 499 6.53 14.34 0.10
C THR A 499 6.84 13.99 -1.35
N MET A 500 7.95 13.29 -1.60
CA MET A 500 8.36 12.87 -2.95
C MET A 500 7.36 11.89 -3.59
N ILE A 501 6.83 10.93 -2.82
CA ILE A 501 5.85 9.96 -3.33
C ILE A 501 4.54 10.66 -3.67
N VAL A 502 4.07 11.57 -2.80
CA VAL A 502 2.83 12.33 -3.04
C VAL A 502 2.96 13.22 -4.28
N LEU A 503 4.09 13.92 -4.44
CA LEU A 503 4.35 14.75 -5.62
C LEU A 503 4.50 13.90 -6.90
N LEU A 504 5.19 12.75 -6.81
CA LEU A 504 5.31 11.84 -7.94
C LEU A 504 3.95 11.26 -8.35
N ALA A 505 3.14 10.86 -7.38
CA ALA A 505 1.78 10.38 -7.63
C ALA A 505 0.90 11.48 -8.26
N ALA A 506 1.00 12.72 -7.77
CA ALA A 506 0.28 13.85 -8.35
C ALA A 506 0.73 14.15 -9.78
N LEU A 507 2.03 14.07 -10.09
CA LEU A 507 2.57 14.25 -11.42
C LEU A 507 2.07 13.16 -12.37
N ILE A 508 2.14 11.90 -11.96
CA ILE A 508 1.67 10.76 -12.76
C ILE A 508 0.16 10.88 -13.01
N LEU A 509 -0.64 11.08 -11.97
CA LEU A 509 -2.09 11.19 -12.09
C LEU A 509 -2.50 12.44 -12.84
N GLY A 510 -1.81 13.56 -12.64
CA GLY A 510 -2.06 14.82 -13.34
C GLY A 510 -1.83 14.76 -14.85
N ILE A 511 -0.97 13.83 -15.30
CA ILE A 511 -0.73 13.59 -16.74
C ILE A 511 -1.61 12.45 -17.25
N LEU A 512 -1.63 11.30 -16.58
CA LEU A 512 -2.32 10.10 -17.07
C LEU A 512 -3.84 10.24 -17.11
N LEU A 513 -4.44 10.92 -16.13
CA LEU A 513 -5.89 11.03 -16.05
C LEU A 513 -6.46 11.90 -17.20
N PRO A 514 -5.96 13.13 -17.47
CA PRO A 514 -6.39 13.89 -18.63
C PRO A 514 -6.03 13.19 -19.95
N ALA A 515 -4.86 12.57 -20.05
CA ALA A 515 -4.45 11.82 -21.23
C ALA A 515 -5.39 10.64 -21.50
N GLY A 516 -5.78 9.89 -20.46
CA GLY A 516 -6.76 8.82 -20.55
C GLY A 516 -8.14 9.31 -20.99
N ILE A 517 -8.60 10.44 -20.47
CA ILE A 517 -9.87 11.06 -20.88
C ILE A 517 -9.81 11.48 -22.36
N ILE A 518 -8.72 12.14 -22.78
CA ILE A 518 -8.54 12.56 -24.19
C ILE A 518 -8.53 11.34 -25.10
N TYR A 519 -7.80 10.30 -24.76
CA TYR A 519 -7.75 9.06 -25.50
C TYR A 519 -9.13 8.37 -25.57
N LEU A 520 -9.86 8.32 -24.46
CA LEU A 520 -11.20 7.75 -24.43
C LEU A 520 -12.20 8.56 -25.30
N MET A 521 -12.10 9.89 -25.25
CA MET A 521 -12.91 10.76 -26.11
C MET A 521 -12.62 10.55 -27.59
N ASP A 522 -11.36 10.35 -27.97
CA ASP A 522 -10.95 10.05 -29.35
C ASP A 522 -11.43 8.66 -29.79
N MET A 523 -11.32 7.66 -28.91
CA MET A 523 -11.83 6.30 -29.18
C MET A 523 -13.35 6.26 -29.36
N LEU A 524 -14.09 7.08 -28.63
CA LEU A 524 -15.55 7.21 -28.75
C LEU A 524 -15.97 7.98 -30.00
N GLN A 525 -15.02 8.55 -30.76
CA GLN A 525 -15.32 9.32 -31.95
C GLN A 525 -15.69 8.40 -33.12
N TYR A 526 -16.94 8.46 -33.50
CA TYR A 526 -17.53 7.64 -34.57
C TYR A 526 -17.52 8.32 -35.94
N ARG A 527 -17.12 9.61 -36.06
CA ARG A 527 -17.09 10.38 -37.29
C ARG A 527 -15.71 10.36 -37.93
N ILE A 528 -15.67 10.43 -39.28
CA ILE A 528 -14.43 10.59 -40.03
C ILE A 528 -13.99 12.06 -39.99
N ARG A 529 -12.68 12.31 -39.92
CA ARG A 529 -12.08 13.67 -39.92
C ARG A 529 -11.11 13.90 -41.04
N THR A 530 -10.35 12.89 -41.35
CA THR A 530 -9.23 12.99 -42.28
C THR A 530 -9.27 11.90 -43.33
N ARG A 531 -8.50 12.10 -44.40
CA ARG A 531 -8.25 11.04 -45.42
C ARG A 531 -7.69 9.77 -44.76
N GLY A 532 -6.81 9.90 -43.77
CA GLY A 532 -6.28 8.74 -43.06
C GLY A 532 -7.35 7.87 -42.40
N ASP A 533 -8.46 8.47 -41.90
CA ASP A 533 -9.61 7.72 -41.37
C ASP A 533 -10.31 6.95 -42.51
N VAL A 534 -10.37 7.56 -43.70
CA VAL A 534 -10.99 6.95 -44.89
C VAL A 534 -10.15 5.78 -45.40
N ASP A 535 -8.87 5.97 -45.55
CA ASP A 535 -7.93 4.95 -46.08
C ASP A 535 -7.83 3.73 -45.16
N ARG A 536 -8.12 3.88 -43.85
CA ARG A 536 -8.18 2.75 -42.91
C ARG A 536 -9.45 1.92 -43.03
N ILE A 537 -10.58 2.55 -43.40
CA ILE A 537 -11.89 1.89 -43.35
C ILE A 537 -12.26 1.31 -44.70
N THR A 538 -11.84 1.95 -45.80
CA THR A 538 -12.20 1.53 -47.16
C THR A 538 -11.00 1.45 -48.10
N LYS A 539 -11.07 0.55 -49.06
CA LYS A 539 -10.11 0.43 -50.20
C LYS A 539 -10.59 1.20 -51.45
N VAL A 540 -11.69 1.93 -51.34
CA VAL A 540 -12.17 2.78 -52.43
C VAL A 540 -11.14 3.87 -52.68
N PRO A 541 -10.66 4.06 -53.93
CA PRO A 541 -9.68 5.12 -54.23
C PRO A 541 -10.23 6.50 -53.89
N VAL A 542 -9.49 7.28 -53.14
CA VAL A 542 -9.86 8.67 -52.82
C VAL A 542 -9.38 9.57 -53.95
N LEU A 543 -10.33 10.15 -54.67
CA LEU A 543 -10.08 11.01 -55.82
C LEU A 543 -9.53 12.39 -55.42
N GLY A 544 -10.02 12.92 -54.29
CA GLY A 544 -9.57 14.23 -53.78
C GLY A 544 -10.27 14.60 -52.46
N GLU A 545 -9.71 15.63 -51.87
CA GLU A 545 -10.25 16.27 -50.64
C GLU A 545 -10.68 17.68 -50.97
N ILE A 546 -11.86 18.06 -50.54
CA ILE A 546 -12.39 19.42 -50.71
C ILE A 546 -12.29 20.14 -49.38
N PRO A 547 -11.55 21.26 -49.29
CA PRO A 547 -11.41 22.01 -48.04
C PRO A 547 -12.72 22.66 -47.63
N LYS A 548 -12.83 22.93 -46.35
CA LYS A 548 -13.97 23.65 -45.76
C LYS A 548 -14.11 25.02 -46.38
N HIS A 549 -15.32 25.36 -46.78
CA HIS A 549 -15.65 26.65 -47.39
C HIS A 549 -16.92 27.23 -46.73
N ASP A 550 -17.28 28.44 -47.14
CA ASP A 550 -18.50 29.07 -46.63
C ASP A 550 -19.74 28.36 -47.20
N ILE A 551 -20.65 27.95 -46.31
CA ILE A 551 -21.85 27.15 -46.67
C ILE A 551 -22.81 27.92 -47.59
N ASP A 552 -22.77 29.24 -47.59
CA ASP A 552 -23.66 30.09 -48.36
C ASP A 552 -23.18 30.24 -49.84
N GLU A 553 -21.91 29.89 -50.15
CA GLU A 553 -21.34 29.93 -51.49
C GLU A 553 -21.46 28.58 -52.18
N GLN A 554 -22.55 28.32 -52.88
CA GLN A 554 -22.81 27.07 -53.56
C GLN A 554 -21.95 26.92 -54.85
N VAL A 555 -21.65 28.00 -55.53
CA VAL A 555 -20.76 28.08 -56.69
C VAL A 555 -19.37 28.53 -56.19
N ALA A 556 -18.57 27.54 -55.81
CA ALA A 556 -17.25 27.81 -55.22
C ALA A 556 -16.15 27.95 -56.26
N VAL A 557 -16.19 27.24 -57.37
CA VAL A 557 -15.19 27.30 -58.43
C VAL A 557 -15.44 28.50 -59.33
N GLN A 558 -14.43 29.38 -59.44
CA GLN A 558 -14.50 30.56 -60.29
C GLN A 558 -13.36 30.60 -61.32
N GLU A 559 -13.64 31.18 -62.47
CA GLU A 559 -12.63 31.38 -63.55
C GLU A 559 -11.60 32.41 -63.05
N ASN A 560 -10.31 32.11 -63.21
CA ASN A 560 -9.21 32.97 -62.81
C ASN A 560 -8.93 33.17 -61.30
N GLU A 561 -9.57 32.40 -60.41
CA GLU A 561 -9.21 32.34 -59.01
C GLU A 561 -8.29 31.15 -58.71
N THR A 562 -7.42 31.33 -57.66
CA THR A 562 -6.46 30.32 -57.17
C THR A 562 -6.60 30.07 -55.66
N ARG A 563 -7.84 30.05 -55.18
CA ARG A 563 -8.16 29.68 -53.77
C ARG A 563 -7.89 28.18 -53.57
N ALA A 564 -7.69 27.76 -52.35
CA ALA A 564 -7.48 26.35 -52.03
C ALA A 564 -8.61 25.44 -52.56
N ILE A 565 -9.83 25.92 -52.56
CA ILE A 565 -10.96 25.21 -53.11
C ILE A 565 -10.95 25.06 -54.62
N ASP A 566 -10.51 26.11 -55.35
CA ASP A 566 -10.38 26.07 -56.81
C ASP A 566 -9.33 25.03 -57.23
N GLU A 567 -8.18 25.00 -56.53
CA GLU A 567 -7.13 23.99 -56.77
C GLU A 567 -7.59 22.58 -56.40
N ALA A 568 -8.35 22.42 -55.33
CA ALA A 568 -8.92 21.13 -54.93
C ALA A 568 -9.83 20.57 -56.04
N PHE A 569 -10.69 21.42 -56.62
CA PHE A 569 -11.55 21.00 -57.77
C PHE A 569 -10.78 20.80 -59.07
N ARG A 570 -9.70 21.55 -59.31
CA ARG A 570 -8.78 21.28 -60.45
C ARG A 570 -8.10 19.92 -60.30
N MET A 571 -7.64 19.60 -59.12
CA MET A 571 -7.04 18.30 -58.84
C MET A 571 -8.08 17.16 -58.94
N LEU A 572 -9.27 17.36 -58.32
CA LEU A 572 -10.38 16.43 -58.43
C LEU A 572 -10.73 16.13 -59.86
N ARG A 573 -10.87 17.16 -60.72
CA ARG A 573 -11.13 17.05 -62.14
C ARG A 573 -10.02 16.24 -62.85
N THR A 574 -8.77 16.55 -62.57
CA THR A 574 -7.63 15.86 -63.23
C THR A 574 -7.63 14.38 -62.86
N ASN A 575 -7.83 14.05 -61.60
CA ASN A 575 -7.89 12.67 -61.13
C ASN A 575 -9.14 11.94 -61.67
N LEU A 576 -10.27 12.65 -61.80
CA LEU A 576 -11.49 12.08 -62.40
C LEU A 576 -11.28 11.74 -63.88
N LEU A 577 -10.65 12.65 -64.64
CA LEU A 577 -10.34 12.40 -66.07
C LEU A 577 -9.39 11.20 -66.25
N LEU A 578 -8.37 11.06 -65.39
CA LEU A 578 -7.48 9.89 -65.39
C LEU A 578 -8.22 8.59 -65.08
N THR A 579 -9.22 8.65 -64.18
CA THR A 579 -10.02 7.48 -63.79
C THR A 579 -11.03 7.06 -64.87
N LEU A 580 -11.64 8.02 -65.55
CA LEU A 580 -12.65 7.76 -66.58
C LEU A 580 -12.05 7.13 -67.84
N GLY A 581 -10.82 7.55 -68.25
CA GLY A 581 -10.30 7.16 -69.58
C GLY A 581 -11.03 7.86 -70.73
N ALA A 582 -10.78 7.42 -71.99
CA ALA A 582 -11.21 8.17 -73.20
C ALA A 582 -12.72 8.01 -73.53
N ASP A 583 -13.33 6.88 -73.21
CA ASP A 583 -14.66 6.52 -73.68
C ASP A 583 -15.79 6.72 -72.62
N ASN A 584 -15.45 6.98 -71.39
CA ASN A 584 -16.42 7.10 -70.30
C ASN A 584 -16.82 8.55 -70.11
N LYS A 585 -18.10 8.84 -70.21
CA LYS A 585 -18.65 10.21 -70.19
C LYS A 585 -19.63 10.47 -69.02
N VAL A 586 -20.25 9.41 -68.49
CA VAL A 586 -21.35 9.54 -67.52
C VAL A 586 -20.88 9.23 -66.12
N VAL A 587 -20.89 10.23 -65.25
CA VAL A 587 -20.46 10.12 -63.87
C VAL A 587 -21.61 10.42 -62.89
N VAL A 588 -21.90 9.47 -62.04
CA VAL A 588 -22.93 9.63 -60.95
C VAL A 588 -22.26 10.09 -59.67
N PHE A 589 -22.81 11.17 -59.09
CA PHE A 589 -22.45 11.64 -57.76
C PHE A 589 -23.48 11.19 -56.77
N THR A 590 -23.03 10.51 -55.73
CA THR A 590 -23.90 10.01 -54.66
C THR A 590 -23.20 10.16 -53.28
N SER A 591 -23.90 9.85 -52.22
CA SER A 591 -23.39 9.83 -50.85
C SER A 591 -24.09 8.78 -50.02
N THR A 592 -23.65 8.55 -48.79
CA THR A 592 -24.37 7.63 -47.88
C THR A 592 -25.65 8.28 -47.39
N VAL A 593 -25.54 9.49 -46.86
CA VAL A 593 -26.68 10.22 -46.25
C VAL A 593 -26.83 11.63 -46.80
N LEU A 594 -28.00 12.23 -46.54
CA LEU A 594 -28.25 13.61 -46.93
C LEU A 594 -27.26 14.56 -46.22
N GLY A 595 -26.80 15.62 -46.89
CA GLY A 595 -25.93 16.66 -46.27
C GLY A 595 -24.42 16.41 -46.40
N GLU A 596 -23.99 15.34 -47.05
CA GLU A 596 -22.55 15.07 -47.30
C GLU A 596 -21.92 15.93 -48.39
N GLY A 597 -22.74 16.66 -49.18
CA GLY A 597 -22.28 17.61 -50.19
C GLY A 597 -22.23 17.08 -51.60
N LYS A 598 -22.92 15.97 -51.94
CA LYS A 598 -22.95 15.37 -53.26
C LYS A 598 -23.28 16.38 -54.37
N SER A 599 -24.34 17.19 -54.21
CA SER A 599 -24.76 18.17 -55.21
C SER A 599 -23.79 19.33 -55.35
N PHE A 600 -23.17 19.75 -54.24
CA PHE A 600 -22.11 20.76 -54.23
C PHE A 600 -20.87 20.28 -55.01
N VAL A 601 -20.41 19.05 -54.72
CA VAL A 601 -19.25 18.46 -55.41
C VAL A 601 -19.57 18.22 -56.88
N ALA A 602 -20.77 17.73 -57.23
CA ALA A 602 -21.17 17.54 -58.61
C ALA A 602 -21.21 18.85 -59.40
N LEU A 603 -21.82 19.93 -58.86
CA LEU A 603 -21.89 21.24 -59.49
C LEU A 603 -20.49 21.82 -59.71
N ASN A 604 -19.64 21.90 -58.71
CA ASN A 604 -18.34 22.51 -58.79
C ASN A 604 -17.36 21.67 -59.68
N THR A 605 -17.52 20.33 -59.72
CA THR A 605 -16.80 19.49 -60.67
C THR A 605 -17.25 19.75 -62.11
N ALA A 606 -18.57 19.97 -62.34
CA ALA A 606 -19.10 20.32 -63.64
C ALA A 606 -18.54 21.67 -64.14
N ILE A 607 -18.51 22.65 -63.23
CA ILE A 607 -17.94 23.96 -63.52
C ILE A 607 -16.42 23.77 -63.85
N SER A 608 -15.68 23.06 -63.05
CA SER A 608 -14.24 22.82 -63.28
C SER A 608 -13.95 22.11 -64.57
N LEU A 609 -14.81 21.20 -65.02
CA LEU A 609 -14.70 20.52 -66.35
C LEU A 609 -15.03 21.45 -67.51
N SER A 610 -16.07 22.28 -67.38
CA SER A 610 -16.49 23.23 -68.43
C SER A 610 -15.43 24.30 -68.71
N LEU A 611 -14.64 24.67 -67.69
CA LEU A 611 -13.47 25.58 -67.83
C LEU A 611 -12.33 25.02 -68.72
N LEU A 612 -12.36 23.70 -69.06
CA LEU A 612 -11.46 23.09 -70.03
C LEU A 612 -12.01 23.12 -71.49
N ASN A 613 -12.98 23.99 -71.73
CA ASN A 613 -13.70 24.00 -73.04
C ASN A 613 -14.39 22.68 -73.37
N LYS A 614 -14.77 21.89 -72.38
CA LYS A 614 -15.55 20.67 -72.50
C LYS A 614 -17.00 20.99 -72.33
N LYS A 615 -17.82 20.43 -73.29
CA LYS A 615 -19.29 20.59 -73.17
C LYS A 615 -19.81 19.63 -72.14
N VAL A 616 -20.25 20.19 -71.00
CA VAL A 616 -20.64 19.45 -69.79
C VAL A 616 -22.15 19.62 -69.52
N LEU A 617 -22.81 18.50 -69.29
CA LEU A 617 -24.20 18.48 -68.82
C LEU A 617 -24.24 18.07 -67.34
N LEU A 618 -24.81 18.92 -66.48
CA LEU A 618 -25.14 18.56 -65.12
C LEU A 618 -26.63 18.19 -65.04
N MET A 619 -26.90 16.95 -64.70
CA MET A 619 -28.23 16.40 -64.65
C MET A 619 -28.69 16.15 -63.20
N GLY A 620 -29.80 16.76 -62.80
CA GLY A 620 -30.42 16.55 -61.49
C GLY A 620 -31.28 15.29 -61.49
N MET A 621 -30.81 14.19 -60.94
CA MET A 621 -31.51 12.92 -60.81
C MET A 621 -31.86 12.58 -59.35
N ASP A 622 -31.62 13.52 -58.39
CA ASP A 622 -32.28 13.46 -57.10
C ASP A 622 -33.73 13.95 -57.23
N LEU A 623 -34.59 13.06 -57.68
CA LEU A 623 -36.01 13.37 -57.92
C LEU A 623 -36.84 13.47 -56.62
N ARG A 624 -36.25 13.18 -55.48
CA ARG A 624 -36.92 13.25 -54.17
C ARG A 624 -36.67 14.57 -53.45
N ILE A 625 -35.41 15.05 -53.44
CA ILE A 625 -35.00 16.31 -52.81
C ILE A 625 -34.15 17.08 -53.80
N PRO A 626 -34.72 17.66 -54.87
CA PRO A 626 -34.00 18.31 -55.92
C PRO A 626 -33.43 19.66 -55.44
N ARG A 627 -32.16 19.71 -55.14
CA ARG A 627 -31.42 20.90 -54.67
C ARG A 627 -30.69 21.68 -55.76
N LEU A 628 -30.42 21.04 -56.88
CA LEU A 628 -29.65 21.62 -57.98
C LEU A 628 -30.28 22.92 -58.50
N LYS A 629 -31.62 22.96 -58.60
CA LYS A 629 -32.36 24.15 -59.00
C LYS A 629 -32.14 25.34 -58.05
N GLU A 630 -32.11 25.10 -56.74
CA GLU A 630 -31.89 26.12 -55.75
C GLU A 630 -30.42 26.62 -55.78
N TYR A 631 -29.46 25.73 -55.92
CA TYR A 631 -28.04 26.04 -55.95
C TYR A 631 -27.66 26.93 -57.14
N MET A 632 -28.36 26.76 -58.26
CA MET A 632 -28.05 27.48 -59.49
C MET A 632 -29.11 28.58 -59.78
N ASN A 633 -30.07 28.83 -58.89
CA ASN A 633 -31.14 29.81 -59.02
C ASN A 633 -31.84 29.73 -60.40
N LEU A 634 -32.17 28.48 -60.81
CA LEU A 634 -32.82 28.23 -62.11
C LEU A 634 -34.32 28.57 -62.04
N LYS A 635 -34.81 29.32 -63.07
CA LYS A 635 -36.21 29.76 -63.15
C LYS A 635 -37.18 28.72 -63.78
N THR A 636 -36.66 27.63 -64.35
CA THR A 636 -37.47 26.58 -64.97
C THR A 636 -38.19 25.70 -63.97
N HIS A 637 -39.37 25.24 -64.31
CA HIS A 637 -40.14 24.23 -63.57
C HIS A 637 -40.11 22.86 -64.25
N ASP A 638 -39.75 22.78 -65.50
CA ASP A 638 -39.66 21.57 -66.28
C ASP A 638 -38.22 20.97 -66.17
N GLY A 639 -38.13 19.66 -66.32
CA GLY A 639 -36.88 18.96 -66.23
C GLY A 639 -37.02 17.50 -66.71
N ILE A 640 -36.03 16.67 -66.33
CA ILE A 640 -35.95 15.27 -66.79
C ILE A 640 -37.22 14.46 -66.41
N THR A 641 -37.92 14.80 -65.34
CA THR A 641 -39.17 14.14 -64.97
C THR A 641 -40.26 14.33 -66.02
N SER A 642 -40.33 15.49 -66.67
CA SER A 642 -41.30 15.78 -67.75
C SER A 642 -41.01 14.87 -68.97
N TYR A 643 -39.75 14.63 -69.31
CA TYR A 643 -39.34 13.72 -70.37
C TYR A 643 -39.63 12.25 -70.05
N LEU A 644 -39.21 11.79 -68.83
CA LEU A 644 -39.39 10.42 -68.40
C LEU A 644 -40.83 10.01 -68.23
N SER A 645 -41.70 10.95 -67.87
CA SER A 645 -43.14 10.74 -67.76
C SER A 645 -43.88 10.83 -69.13
N GLY A 646 -43.22 11.34 -70.19
CA GLY A 646 -43.79 11.47 -71.51
C GLY A 646 -44.58 12.74 -71.75
N PHE A 647 -44.56 13.71 -70.84
CA PHE A 647 -45.18 15.01 -71.00
C PHE A 647 -44.43 15.91 -72.03
N GLU A 648 -43.11 15.80 -72.07
CA GLU A 648 -42.29 16.42 -73.05
C GLU A 648 -41.54 15.32 -73.89
N LYS A 649 -41.50 15.47 -75.18
CA LYS A 649 -40.86 14.52 -76.07
C LYS A 649 -39.52 15.00 -76.59
N ASP A 650 -39.29 16.31 -76.56
CA ASP A 650 -38.05 16.94 -76.99
C ASP A 650 -37.16 17.22 -75.74
N LEU A 651 -36.07 16.41 -75.65
CA LEU A 651 -35.14 16.50 -74.53
C LEU A 651 -34.34 17.81 -74.54
N ASP A 652 -34.09 18.36 -75.78
CA ASP A 652 -33.25 19.55 -75.96
C ASP A 652 -33.90 20.82 -75.39
N ARG A 653 -35.26 20.89 -75.29
CA ARG A 653 -35.97 21.97 -74.69
C ARG A 653 -35.86 22.04 -73.14
N LEU A 654 -35.49 20.95 -72.54
CA LEU A 654 -35.34 20.86 -71.11
C LEU A 654 -33.94 21.19 -70.62
N ILE A 655 -32.96 21.26 -71.54
CA ILE A 655 -31.59 21.59 -71.26
C ILE A 655 -31.45 23.11 -71.30
N VAL A 656 -31.01 23.66 -70.18
CA VAL A 656 -30.82 25.11 -70.01
C VAL A 656 -29.33 25.46 -69.83
N PRO A 657 -28.84 26.56 -70.39
CA PRO A 657 -27.47 27.02 -70.06
C PRO A 657 -27.35 27.33 -68.60
N SER A 658 -26.23 27.06 -67.98
CA SER A 658 -26.01 27.27 -66.55
C SER A 658 -25.95 28.73 -66.12
N GLY A 659 -25.57 29.61 -67.05
CA GLY A 659 -25.28 31.02 -66.75
C GLY A 659 -23.98 31.23 -65.97
N ILE A 660 -23.22 30.20 -65.66
CA ILE A 660 -21.96 30.28 -64.94
C ILE A 660 -20.76 30.22 -65.91
N THR A 661 -20.80 29.29 -66.86
CA THR A 661 -19.81 29.18 -67.95
C THR A 661 -20.51 28.82 -69.25
N ASP A 662 -19.97 29.16 -70.43
CA ASP A 662 -20.60 28.97 -71.71
C ASP A 662 -20.72 27.49 -72.10
N ASN A 663 -19.87 26.61 -71.55
CA ASN A 663 -19.87 25.16 -71.83
C ASN A 663 -20.59 24.30 -70.83
N LEU A 664 -21.22 24.91 -69.81
CA LEU A 664 -21.98 24.17 -68.80
C LEU A 664 -23.48 24.30 -69.04
N PHE A 665 -24.11 23.19 -69.22
CA PHE A 665 -25.57 23.03 -69.41
C PHE A 665 -26.15 22.25 -68.24
N VAL A 666 -27.42 22.50 -67.91
CA VAL A 666 -28.11 21.86 -66.82
C VAL A 666 -29.40 21.26 -67.32
N LEU A 667 -29.62 20.02 -66.93
CA LEU A 667 -30.93 19.37 -67.07
C LEU A 667 -31.48 19.16 -65.65
N PRO A 668 -32.38 20.07 -65.17
CA PRO A 668 -32.90 19.98 -63.85
C PRO A 668 -33.84 18.77 -63.68
N SER A 669 -34.11 18.36 -62.46
CA SER A 669 -35.00 17.24 -62.10
C SER A 669 -36.44 17.49 -62.57
N GLY A 670 -36.94 18.71 -62.49
CA GLY A 670 -38.32 19.08 -62.73
C GLY A 670 -39.24 18.85 -61.52
N ALA A 671 -40.52 18.62 -61.75
CA ALA A 671 -41.48 18.33 -60.73
C ALA A 671 -41.19 17.00 -60.00
N ILE A 672 -41.41 16.93 -58.70
CA ILE A 672 -41.18 15.73 -57.87
C ILE A 672 -42.25 14.70 -58.25
N PRO A 673 -41.90 13.53 -58.82
CA PRO A 673 -42.88 12.52 -59.16
C PRO A 673 -43.24 11.65 -57.93
N PRO A 674 -44.45 11.01 -57.95
CA PRO A 674 -44.88 10.15 -56.87
C PRO A 674 -44.07 8.82 -56.76
N ASN A 675 -43.47 8.38 -57.86
CA ASN A 675 -42.74 7.11 -58.00
C ASN A 675 -41.39 7.30 -58.72
N PRO A 676 -40.37 7.92 -58.08
CA PRO A 676 -39.13 8.25 -58.70
C PRO A 676 -38.36 7.04 -59.24
N ALA A 677 -38.29 5.96 -58.49
CA ALA A 677 -37.55 4.76 -58.83
C ALA A 677 -38.08 4.06 -60.11
N GLU A 678 -39.40 3.91 -60.22
CA GLU A 678 -40.06 3.32 -61.39
C GLU A 678 -39.85 4.22 -62.64
N LEU A 679 -39.86 5.53 -62.41
CA LEU A 679 -39.66 6.48 -63.52
C LEU A 679 -38.24 6.40 -64.04
N MET A 680 -37.26 6.32 -63.16
CA MET A 680 -35.86 6.13 -63.53
C MET A 680 -35.55 4.75 -64.15
N SER A 681 -36.34 3.73 -63.84
CA SER A 681 -36.14 2.37 -64.37
C SER A 681 -36.63 2.21 -65.82
N ARG A 682 -37.35 3.19 -66.37
CA ARG A 682 -37.86 3.13 -67.77
C ARG A 682 -36.75 3.17 -68.80
N PRO A 683 -36.89 2.42 -69.93
CA PRO A 683 -35.96 2.48 -71.04
C PRO A 683 -35.81 3.87 -71.68
N THR A 684 -36.77 4.78 -71.39
CA THR A 684 -36.71 6.19 -71.82
C THR A 684 -35.50 6.90 -71.29
N LEU A 685 -35.02 6.58 -70.08
CA LEU A 685 -33.78 7.14 -69.53
C LEU A 685 -32.57 6.67 -70.30
N ASP A 686 -32.49 5.39 -70.68
CA ASP A 686 -31.38 4.85 -71.45
C ASP A 686 -31.26 5.54 -72.83
N LYS A 687 -32.43 5.77 -73.48
CA LYS A 687 -32.49 6.52 -74.78
C LYS A 687 -32.07 7.98 -74.64
N ALA A 688 -32.48 8.62 -73.49
CA ALA A 688 -32.06 9.99 -73.19
C ALA A 688 -30.53 10.07 -73.02
N ILE A 689 -29.93 9.17 -72.25
CA ILE A 689 -28.47 9.16 -71.98
C ILE A 689 -27.73 8.82 -73.29
N ALA A 690 -28.23 7.90 -74.13
CA ALA A 690 -27.60 7.58 -75.44
C ALA A 690 -27.51 8.82 -76.34
N LYS A 691 -28.61 9.61 -76.43
CA LYS A 691 -28.65 10.86 -77.18
C LYS A 691 -27.64 11.90 -76.59
N LEU A 692 -27.71 12.09 -75.26
CA LEU A 692 -26.84 13.07 -74.58
C LEU A 692 -25.35 12.75 -74.68
N ARG A 693 -24.99 11.49 -74.76
CA ARG A 693 -23.60 11.08 -75.00
C ARG A 693 -23.02 11.53 -76.37
N GLU A 694 -23.88 11.77 -77.33
CA GLU A 694 -23.44 12.30 -78.68
C GLU A 694 -23.16 13.82 -78.59
N ASP A 695 -24.01 14.53 -77.76
CA ASP A 695 -23.98 15.98 -77.72
C ASP A 695 -23.03 16.58 -76.67
N PHE A 696 -22.63 15.79 -75.67
CA PHE A 696 -21.83 16.25 -74.51
C PHE A 696 -20.55 15.45 -74.38
N ASP A 697 -19.48 16.12 -73.94
CA ASP A 697 -18.21 15.47 -73.56
C ASP A 697 -18.34 14.75 -72.25
N PHE A 698 -19.06 15.35 -71.26
CA PHE A 698 -19.31 14.80 -69.92
C PHE A 698 -20.75 15.01 -69.51
N ILE A 699 -21.29 14.01 -68.83
CA ILE A 699 -22.65 14.03 -68.22
C ILE A 699 -22.43 13.71 -66.75
N LEU A 700 -22.59 14.72 -65.89
CA LEU A 700 -22.53 14.56 -64.44
C LEU A 700 -23.94 14.44 -63.86
N ILE A 701 -24.21 13.40 -63.11
CA ILE A 701 -25.52 13.08 -62.57
C ILE A 701 -25.50 13.28 -61.08
N ASP A 702 -26.23 14.28 -60.54
CA ASP A 702 -26.47 14.43 -59.12
C ASP A 702 -27.62 13.51 -58.69
N SER A 703 -27.32 12.47 -57.91
CA SER A 703 -28.29 11.44 -57.48
C SER A 703 -28.66 11.53 -56.00
N ALA A 704 -29.68 10.76 -55.61
CA ALA A 704 -30.07 10.63 -54.21
C ALA A 704 -29.01 9.86 -53.35
N PRO A 705 -29.02 10.00 -52.00
CA PRO A 705 -28.13 9.21 -51.12
C PRO A 705 -28.39 7.69 -51.22
N SER A 706 -27.34 6.90 -51.33
CA SER A 706 -27.40 5.47 -51.64
C SER A 706 -27.86 4.56 -50.50
N SER A 707 -27.81 5.02 -49.22
CA SER A 707 -28.28 4.21 -48.09
C SER A 707 -29.76 4.28 -47.87
N GLN A 708 -30.41 5.32 -48.37
CA GLN A 708 -31.82 5.57 -48.12
C GLN A 708 -32.76 5.10 -49.24
N VAL A 709 -32.24 5.07 -50.47
CA VAL A 709 -33.08 4.76 -51.67
C VAL A 709 -32.27 3.99 -52.70
N THR A 710 -32.97 3.24 -53.54
CA THR A 710 -32.38 2.45 -54.63
C THR A 710 -32.07 3.25 -55.90
N ASP A 711 -32.37 4.51 -55.91
CA ASP A 711 -32.30 5.42 -57.05
C ASP A 711 -30.90 5.43 -57.69
N THR A 712 -29.86 5.58 -56.87
CA THR A 712 -28.45 5.51 -57.30
C THR A 712 -28.08 4.17 -57.92
N LEU A 713 -28.59 3.06 -57.37
CA LEU A 713 -28.34 1.72 -57.91
C LEU A 713 -29.03 1.53 -59.28
N ILE A 714 -30.19 2.14 -59.50
CA ILE A 714 -30.88 2.16 -60.79
C ILE A 714 -30.08 2.96 -61.83
N LEU A 715 -29.52 4.11 -61.41
CA LEU A 715 -28.67 4.95 -62.28
C LEU A 715 -27.33 4.29 -62.62
N ASN A 716 -26.86 3.33 -61.84
CA ASN A 716 -25.62 2.62 -62.11
C ASN A 716 -25.60 1.89 -63.48
N ARG A 717 -26.75 1.51 -64.06
CA ARG A 717 -26.82 0.87 -65.39
C ARG A 717 -26.33 1.79 -66.49
N ILE A 718 -26.61 3.11 -66.36
CA ILE A 718 -26.25 4.13 -67.35
C ILE A 718 -24.96 4.85 -67.05
N SER A 719 -24.41 4.68 -65.86
CA SER A 719 -23.14 5.31 -65.44
C SER A 719 -21.93 4.57 -65.94
N ASP A 720 -20.83 5.29 -66.12
CA ASP A 720 -19.52 4.77 -66.41
C ASP A 720 -18.65 4.76 -65.14
N ALA A 721 -18.86 5.72 -64.23
CA ALA A 721 -18.19 5.80 -62.96
C ALA A 721 -19.13 6.43 -61.89
N THR A 722 -18.79 6.19 -60.62
CA THR A 722 -19.51 6.75 -59.49
C THR A 722 -18.55 7.47 -58.54
N VAL A 723 -18.81 8.75 -58.31
CA VAL A 723 -18.13 9.57 -57.28
C VAL A 723 -18.97 9.50 -56.03
N TYR A 724 -18.42 8.88 -55.00
CA TYR A 724 -19.04 8.73 -53.70
C TYR A 724 -18.54 9.81 -52.77
N VAL A 725 -19.42 10.68 -52.25
CA VAL A 725 -19.06 11.80 -51.43
C VAL A 725 -19.27 11.47 -49.97
N CYS A 726 -18.24 11.64 -49.12
CA CYS A 726 -18.34 11.64 -47.69
C CYS A 726 -17.86 12.99 -47.14
N ARG A 727 -18.37 13.40 -45.97
CA ARG A 727 -18.09 14.72 -45.38
C ARG A 727 -17.32 14.58 -44.07
N ALA A 728 -16.19 15.23 -43.94
CA ALA A 728 -15.42 15.28 -42.70
C ALA A 728 -16.24 15.87 -41.54
N ASN A 729 -16.04 15.38 -40.34
CA ASN A 729 -16.75 15.71 -39.10
C ASN A 729 -18.30 15.49 -39.13
N TYR A 730 -18.80 14.94 -40.23
CA TYR A 730 -20.23 14.66 -40.44
C TYR A 730 -20.50 13.17 -40.70
N SER A 731 -19.89 12.59 -41.68
CA SER A 731 -20.06 11.16 -42.02
C SER A 731 -19.52 10.28 -40.91
N SER A 732 -20.27 9.23 -40.58
CA SER A 732 -19.82 8.25 -39.58
C SER A 732 -18.90 7.21 -40.20
N LYS A 733 -18.09 6.54 -39.39
CA LYS A 733 -17.30 5.36 -39.78
C LYS A 733 -18.21 4.25 -40.36
N GLY A 734 -19.47 4.14 -39.88
CA GLY A 734 -20.49 3.23 -40.38
C GLY A 734 -20.89 3.55 -41.80
N ASN A 735 -21.05 4.85 -42.16
CA ASN A 735 -21.39 5.28 -43.52
C ASN A 735 -20.29 4.87 -44.52
N LEU A 736 -19.05 4.97 -44.11
CA LEU A 736 -17.92 4.61 -44.94
C LEU A 736 -17.77 3.10 -45.12
N ARG A 737 -18.09 2.30 -44.08
CA ARG A 737 -18.19 0.83 -44.20
C ARG A 737 -19.28 0.44 -45.21
N PHE A 738 -20.44 1.10 -45.21
CA PHE A 738 -21.48 0.90 -46.18
C PHE A 738 -21.00 1.23 -47.60
N ALA A 739 -20.25 2.33 -47.80
CA ALA A 739 -19.64 2.66 -49.09
C ALA A 739 -18.64 1.56 -49.53
N ASN A 740 -17.84 1.04 -48.62
CA ASN A 740 -16.91 -0.06 -48.89
C ASN A 740 -17.62 -1.37 -49.28
N GLU A 741 -18.74 -1.68 -48.64
CA GLU A 741 -19.60 -2.82 -49.01
C GLU A 741 -20.17 -2.68 -50.41
N MET A 742 -20.63 -1.46 -50.82
CA MET A 742 -21.11 -1.20 -52.15
C MET A 742 -20.04 -1.46 -53.22
N MET A 743 -18.78 -1.09 -52.94
CA MET A 743 -17.66 -1.37 -53.82
C MET A 743 -17.35 -2.88 -53.89
N GLN A 744 -17.23 -3.55 -52.74
CA GLN A 744 -16.90 -4.98 -52.69
C GLN A 744 -17.93 -5.86 -53.39
N GLN A 745 -19.20 -5.45 -53.33
CA GLN A 745 -20.31 -6.14 -54.00
C GLN A 745 -20.47 -5.73 -55.46
N ASN A 746 -19.58 -4.89 -56.00
CA ASN A 746 -19.62 -4.33 -57.38
C ASN A 746 -20.99 -3.72 -57.71
N ARG A 747 -21.66 -3.09 -56.74
CA ARG A 747 -22.99 -2.47 -56.94
C ARG A 747 -22.92 -1.12 -57.67
N LEU A 748 -21.77 -0.48 -57.63
CA LEU A 748 -21.48 0.81 -58.29
C LEU A 748 -20.23 0.65 -59.19
N LYS A 749 -20.33 1.12 -60.44
CA LYS A 749 -19.26 1.03 -61.41
C LYS A 749 -18.16 2.02 -61.13
N ASN A 750 -16.91 1.60 -61.26
CA ASN A 750 -15.70 2.45 -61.12
C ASN A 750 -15.82 3.46 -60.00
N MET A 751 -16.16 2.93 -58.79
CA MET A 751 -16.45 3.76 -57.62
C MET A 751 -15.17 4.42 -57.10
N VAL A 752 -15.23 5.73 -56.95
CA VAL A 752 -14.16 6.58 -56.33
C VAL A 752 -14.77 7.45 -55.26
N LEU A 753 -13.96 7.87 -54.30
CA LEU A 753 -14.41 8.59 -53.11
C LEU A 753 -13.90 10.02 -53.10
N VAL A 754 -14.73 10.96 -52.64
CA VAL A 754 -14.33 12.35 -52.38
C VAL A 754 -14.63 12.69 -50.93
N VAL A 755 -13.65 13.23 -50.22
CA VAL A 755 -13.81 13.71 -48.84
C VAL A 755 -14.09 15.20 -48.88
N ASN A 756 -15.28 15.59 -48.52
CA ASN A 756 -15.74 16.98 -48.55
C ASN A 756 -15.61 17.63 -47.17
N ASP A 757 -15.49 18.96 -47.09
CA ASP A 757 -15.47 19.75 -45.85
C ASP A 757 -14.31 19.41 -44.90
N VAL A 758 -13.14 19.21 -45.45
CA VAL A 758 -11.92 18.89 -44.68
C VAL A 758 -11.32 20.16 -44.09
N ASP A 759 -11.05 20.15 -42.75
CA ASP A 759 -10.38 21.26 -42.07
C ASP A 759 -8.92 21.42 -42.55
N GLU A 760 -8.51 22.58 -43.04
CA GLU A 760 -7.16 22.89 -43.57
C GLU A 760 -6.04 22.63 -42.54
N PHE A 761 -6.33 22.72 -41.24
CA PHE A 761 -5.36 22.49 -40.18
C PHE A 761 -4.83 21.04 -40.10
N HIS A 762 -5.49 20.07 -40.75
CA HIS A 762 -5.07 18.69 -40.74
C HIS A 762 -4.06 18.34 -41.85
N HIS A 763 -3.88 19.19 -42.83
CA HIS A 763 -2.89 18.97 -43.92
C HIS A 763 -1.44 19.27 -43.52
N ALA A 764 -1.19 19.97 -42.39
CA ALA A 764 0.15 20.36 -41.97
C ALA A 764 1.02 19.20 -41.43
N TYR A 765 0.41 18.04 -41.12
CA TYR A 765 1.09 16.92 -40.44
C TYR A 765 1.00 15.55 -41.15
N GLY A 766 0.51 15.48 -42.37
CA GLY A 766 0.45 14.22 -43.14
C GLY A 766 1.54 14.18 -44.22
N TYR A 767 2.48 13.30 -44.06
CA TYR A 767 3.55 12.80 -44.98
C TYR A 767 3.72 13.52 -46.31
N GLY A 768 4.88 14.16 -46.40
CA GLY A 768 5.40 14.85 -47.54
C GLY A 768 5.36 14.13 -48.90
N TYR A 769 4.69 14.75 -49.83
CA TYR A 769 5.11 14.93 -51.19
C TYR A 769 4.53 16.31 -51.61
N GLY A 770 5.35 17.37 -51.47
CA GLY A 770 4.88 18.70 -51.87
C GLY A 770 5.47 19.87 -51.09
N ARG A 771 6.75 19.81 -50.68
CA ARG A 771 7.53 21.03 -50.46
C ARG A 771 8.04 21.49 -51.82
N GLY A 772 7.32 22.37 -52.43
CA GLY A 772 7.78 23.04 -53.62
C GLY A 772 6.70 23.93 -54.19
N TYR A 773 6.93 25.23 -54.06
CA TYR A 773 6.20 26.34 -54.72
C TYR A 773 4.84 26.72 -54.14
N GLY A 774 4.84 27.27 -52.94
CA GLY A 774 3.78 28.16 -52.48
C GLY A 774 4.23 29.61 -52.66
N TYR A 775 3.79 30.29 -53.66
CA TYR A 775 3.82 31.74 -53.70
C TYR A 775 2.81 32.28 -52.70
N GLY A 776 3.31 32.68 -51.50
CA GLY A 776 2.48 33.23 -50.45
C GLY A 776 2.03 34.66 -50.81
N TYR A 777 0.77 34.83 -51.09
CA TYR A 777 0.12 36.10 -50.96
C TYR A 777 -0.46 36.25 -49.54
N LYS A 778 0.13 37.15 -48.76
CA LYS A 778 -0.39 37.56 -47.45
C LYS A 778 -1.70 38.33 -47.62
N ASP A 779 -2.80 37.76 -47.19
CA ASP A 779 -4.05 38.50 -47.02
C ASP A 779 -3.86 39.60 -45.98
N LYS A 780 -3.94 40.85 -46.38
CA LYS A 780 -4.02 42.01 -45.51
C LYS A 780 -5.41 42.01 -44.84
N LYS A 781 -5.49 41.54 -43.64
CA LYS A 781 -6.66 41.81 -42.76
C LYS A 781 -6.87 43.29 -42.66
N LYS A 782 -7.92 43.82 -43.27
CA LYS A 782 -8.49 45.14 -42.96
C LYS A 782 -9.04 45.08 -41.52
N LYS A 783 -8.41 45.87 -40.63
CA LYS A 783 -9.02 46.26 -39.36
C LYS A 783 -10.31 47.02 -39.66
N LYS A 784 -11.40 46.62 -39.11
CA LYS A 784 -12.47 47.46 -38.54
C LYS A 784 -12.89 46.87 -37.22
#